data_d1222c8507388f2b5f07b34066c1d9ef
#
_entry.id   d1222c8507388f2b5f07b34066c1d9ef
#
_cell.length_a   1.000
_cell.length_b   1.000
_cell.length_c   1.000
_cell.angle_alpha   90.00
_cell.angle_beta   90.00
_cell.angle_gamma   90.00
#
_symmetry.space_group_name_H-M   'P 1'
#
loop_
_entity.id
_entity.type
_entity.pdbx_description
1 polymer ?
#
loop_
_entity_poly.entity_id
_entity_poly.type
_entity_poly.pdbx_seq_one_letter_code
_entity_poly.pdbx_strand_id
1 'polypeptide(L)'
;MRKIIIPLTITVFIGVFQACKSIEPSTATTEYVTLDTVNIEANSAREIYRASETRVSDVLHTKLEVSFNWDSAYLYGRANLMVKPHFYATDSLTLDAKGFQIHEVAMVDRIGKKSPLNYVYDDEFLKISLGKTYTKSDTYKIFIDYTAMPNKLKAGGSAAITSEKGLYFINNDGAIENKPKQIWTQGETESSSCWFPTIDSPNEKTTQEIYITVDSNYATLANGELMFQTENEDGTRTDYWKQNLPHAPYLFMMAVGEFAIAKDEWRGKPVHYYVEKKYADVAKEIYPNTVEMLEFFSTKLGYDYPWDKYHQVVVRDYVSGAMENTGAVIFGDFIQGNKRFLIDNAGEDIVAHEMFHHWFGDLVTCESWSNLPLNESFATYGEYLWNEHKYGKDQADLHIDQDLSVYLGQSRINKETLIRFNYDNRMEMFDAHSYQKGGRVLHMLRNYIGDDAFFAGLNLYLKDNEFQTVEIHNLRLAFEEVTGEDLNWFFNQWFLSAGHPIIEVEKNFADGKLAVTIQQTQDGPDVPEVFEIPTTLYVLQPNGIVREKEIRITKRMEEFEFTLNEPPLLINFDLDKVLLGTVDQNFEKSEAIVLYNNANHFLDKKEAIRLIKNQKDSASLDLIEKALKDDFWYIRKSAIQAVKKLANERPERTLEALKEIAASDEKSANRAAAVTAISKYFIEEVDMDFLDGRKKDLSYYVISATLDAVHKKDATKGLELAEQLEKEENAGILATVASIYAADGNPEKQAFFEESIKNASGFGKYGLMNSYGEFLDKQDFTVVEKALPTLVENSKGTGIWFVRMAGLNSLIKMKAKNTNAIEQLNAELAKTEDNAAKEKLNKTLSQTKAMNLKIVDALKELQEAETNGNMKKMIDGALE
;
A
#
# COMPACT_ATOMS: atom_id res chain seq x y z
N MET A 1 -0.40 41.11 -1.67
CA MET A 1 0.44 40.04 -1.10
C MET A 1 -0.27 39.52 0.15
N ARG A 2 -1.09 38.51 -0.01
CA ARG A 2 -1.75 37.81 1.13
C ARG A 2 -0.89 36.58 1.44
N LYS A 3 -0.35 36.50 2.63
CA LYS A 3 0.38 35.35 3.14
C LYS A 3 -0.63 34.21 3.34
N ILE A 4 -0.49 33.13 2.58
CA ILE A 4 -1.23 31.87 2.81
C ILE A 4 -0.37 31.06 3.78
N ILE A 5 -0.90 30.84 4.97
CA ILE A 5 -0.31 29.95 5.98
C ILE A 5 -0.91 28.58 5.71
N ILE A 6 -0.10 27.65 5.23
CA ILE A 6 -0.48 26.24 5.09
C ILE A 6 0.04 25.51 6.35
N PRO A 7 -0.82 24.97 7.18
CA PRO A 7 -0.37 24.09 8.26
C PRO A 7 0.07 22.75 7.66
N LEU A 8 1.33 22.40 7.81
CA LEU A 8 1.84 21.09 7.48
C LEU A 8 1.34 20.08 8.53
N THR A 9 0.12 19.60 8.35
CA THR A 9 -0.36 18.42 9.08
C THR A 9 0.08 17.23 8.24
N ILE A 10 1.15 16.56 8.66
CA ILE A 10 1.55 15.29 8.08
C ILE A 10 0.45 14.28 8.44
N THR A 11 -0.48 14.09 7.52
CA THR A 11 -1.44 12.99 7.60
C THR A 11 -0.73 11.78 7.03
N VAL A 12 -0.24 10.93 7.92
CA VAL A 12 0.26 9.61 7.57
C VAL A 12 -0.87 8.86 6.87
N PHE A 13 -0.65 8.44 5.63
CA PHE A 13 -1.51 7.53 4.91
C PHE A 13 -1.61 6.22 5.71
N ILE A 14 -2.72 6.03 6.40
CA ILE A 14 -3.07 4.79 7.06
C ILE A 14 -4.15 4.15 6.19
N GLY A 15 -3.72 3.42 5.18
CA GLY A 15 -4.51 2.34 4.64
C GLY A 15 -4.60 1.24 5.70
N VAL A 16 -5.80 1.05 6.24
CA VAL A 16 -6.25 -0.13 6.97
C VAL A 16 -5.32 -0.65 8.07
N PHE A 17 -5.33 -0.01 9.24
CA PHE A 17 -5.36 -0.63 10.58
C PHE A 17 -5.61 0.48 11.59
N GLN A 18 -6.90 0.77 11.86
CA GLN A 18 -7.28 1.66 12.95
C GLN A 18 -7.20 0.93 14.29
N ALA A 19 -6.03 0.96 14.90
CA ALA A 19 -6.03 0.98 16.35
C ALA A 19 -6.31 2.43 16.77
N CYS A 20 -7.56 2.75 17.08
CA CYS A 20 -7.96 4.09 17.49
C CYS A 20 -7.35 4.43 18.86
N LYS A 21 -6.34 5.29 18.89
CA LYS A 21 -6.16 6.20 20.02
C LYS A 21 -6.70 7.56 19.61
N SER A 22 -7.81 7.96 20.16
CA SER A 22 -8.26 9.34 20.16
C SER A 22 -7.37 10.14 21.10
N ILE A 23 -6.39 10.86 20.56
CA ILE A 23 -5.66 11.90 21.30
C ILE A 23 -6.58 13.11 21.32
N GLU A 24 -7.04 13.52 22.50
CA GLU A 24 -7.64 14.84 22.67
C GLU A 24 -6.55 15.89 22.41
N PRO A 25 -6.85 16.98 21.69
CA PRO A 25 -5.86 18.03 21.49
C PRO A 25 -5.54 18.70 22.83
N SER A 26 -4.33 18.47 23.31
CA SER A 26 -3.72 19.31 24.32
C SER A 26 -3.60 20.72 23.73
N THR A 27 -4.14 21.71 24.41
CA THR A 27 -3.92 23.13 24.11
C THR A 27 -2.48 23.52 24.44
N ALA A 28 -1.54 23.10 23.62
CA ALA A 28 -0.19 23.65 23.57
C ALA A 28 -0.17 24.72 22.49
N THR A 29 0.06 25.94 22.88
CA THR A 29 0.35 27.05 21.96
C THR A 29 1.62 26.72 21.17
N THR A 30 1.43 26.36 19.91
CA THR A 30 2.53 26.10 18.97
C THR A 30 3.04 27.46 18.45
N GLU A 31 4.24 27.83 18.82
CA GLU A 31 4.96 28.90 18.10
C GLU A 31 5.23 28.43 16.67
N TYR A 32 4.72 29.21 15.72
CA TYR A 32 4.92 28.92 14.28
C TYR A 32 6.29 29.44 13.85
N VAL A 33 7.14 28.53 13.40
CA VAL A 33 8.35 28.89 12.65
C VAL A 33 7.88 29.27 11.24
N THR A 34 8.07 30.53 10.86
CA THR A 34 7.86 30.99 9.49
C THR A 34 8.98 30.43 8.62
N LEU A 35 8.67 29.43 7.81
CA LEU A 35 9.56 29.04 6.73
C LEU A 35 9.48 30.11 5.63
N ASP A 36 10.62 30.66 5.28
CA ASP A 36 10.75 31.50 4.09
C ASP A 36 10.33 30.69 2.86
N THR A 37 9.63 31.36 1.95
CA THR A 37 9.20 30.79 0.67
C THR A 37 10.39 30.19 -0.05
N VAL A 38 10.50 28.88 -0.07
CA VAL A 38 11.33 28.17 -1.03
C VAL A 38 10.69 28.45 -2.40
N ASN A 39 11.34 29.23 -3.23
CA ASN A 39 11.06 29.24 -4.66
C ASN A 39 11.38 27.83 -5.14
N ILE A 40 10.35 27.02 -5.35
CA ILE A 40 10.45 25.82 -6.15
C ILE A 40 10.67 26.34 -7.57
N GLU A 41 11.91 26.36 -8.03
CA GLU A 41 12.18 26.46 -9.45
C GLU A 41 11.39 25.32 -10.11
N ALA A 42 10.53 25.64 -11.05
CA ALA A 42 9.80 24.64 -11.81
C ALA A 42 10.83 23.65 -12.37
N ASN A 43 10.69 22.39 -12.02
CA ASN A 43 11.64 21.35 -12.37
C ASN A 43 11.65 21.20 -13.89
N SER A 44 12.72 21.64 -14.55
CA SER A 44 12.88 21.52 -16.00
C SER A 44 12.82 20.07 -16.52
N ALA A 45 12.96 19.09 -15.62
CA ALA A 45 12.87 17.68 -15.95
C ALA A 45 11.42 17.22 -16.28
N ARG A 46 10.39 17.84 -15.69
CA ARG A 46 8.98 17.56 -16.01
C ARG A 46 8.53 18.08 -17.39
N GLU A 47 9.34 18.86 -18.07
CA GLU A 47 9.09 19.28 -19.46
C GLU A 47 9.49 18.21 -20.49
N ILE A 48 10.14 17.12 -20.06
CA ILE A 48 10.61 16.06 -20.96
C ILE A 48 9.48 15.05 -21.18
N TYR A 49 9.04 14.92 -22.43
CA TYR A 49 8.13 13.86 -22.86
C TYR A 49 8.86 12.50 -22.88
N ARG A 50 8.40 11.57 -22.07
CA ARG A 50 8.98 10.23 -21.94
C ARG A 50 8.19 9.22 -22.77
N ALA A 51 8.42 9.27 -24.08
CA ALA A 51 7.87 8.26 -24.98
C ALA A 51 8.48 6.89 -24.70
N SER A 52 7.82 5.84 -25.22
CA SER A 52 8.43 4.52 -25.32
C SER A 52 9.74 4.58 -26.08
N GLU A 53 10.73 3.83 -25.67
CA GLU A 53 12.00 3.75 -26.37
C GLU A 53 11.85 3.11 -27.74
N THR A 54 12.69 3.51 -28.70
CA THR A 54 12.66 2.96 -30.04
C THR A 54 13.09 1.48 -30.01
N ARG A 55 12.20 0.57 -30.39
CA ARG A 55 12.49 -0.86 -30.52
C ARG A 55 13.38 -1.11 -31.74
N VAL A 56 14.66 -1.33 -31.50
CA VAL A 56 15.64 -1.69 -32.53
C VAL A 56 15.70 -3.21 -32.72
N SER A 57 15.66 -3.92 -31.62
CA SER A 57 15.73 -5.38 -31.56
C SER A 57 14.51 -5.95 -30.82
N ASP A 58 14.26 -7.24 -31.00
CA ASP A 58 13.14 -8.00 -30.44
C ASP A 58 13.73 -9.32 -29.90
N VAL A 59 13.64 -9.53 -28.58
CA VAL A 59 14.11 -10.72 -27.89
C VAL A 59 13.02 -11.78 -27.87
N LEU A 60 13.13 -12.74 -28.76
CA LEU A 60 12.12 -13.78 -28.96
C LEU A 60 12.10 -14.83 -27.86
N HIS A 61 13.28 -15.11 -27.28
CA HIS A 61 13.43 -16.16 -26.26
C HIS A 61 14.65 -15.90 -25.39
N THR A 62 14.46 -16.05 -24.09
CA THR A 62 15.49 -15.91 -23.06
C THR A 62 15.68 -17.23 -22.33
N LYS A 63 16.88 -17.83 -22.44
CA LYS A 63 17.27 -19.00 -21.65
C LYS A 63 18.34 -18.60 -20.64
N LEU A 64 18.10 -18.88 -19.37
CA LEU A 64 19.00 -18.58 -18.26
C LEU A 64 19.47 -19.88 -17.59
N GLU A 65 20.76 -19.93 -17.21
CA GLU A 65 21.32 -20.93 -16.30
C GLU A 65 21.95 -20.16 -15.12
N VAL A 66 21.45 -20.35 -13.89
CA VAL A 66 21.86 -19.56 -12.74
C VAL A 66 22.25 -20.43 -11.55
N SER A 67 23.26 -19.96 -10.82
CA SER A 67 23.65 -20.49 -9.53
C SER A 67 24.11 -19.34 -8.61
N PHE A 68 24.28 -19.58 -7.32
CA PHE A 68 24.42 -18.52 -6.34
C PHE A 68 25.64 -18.71 -5.45
N ASN A 69 26.25 -17.59 -5.07
CA ASN A 69 27.16 -17.54 -3.96
C ASN A 69 26.50 -16.77 -2.82
N TRP A 70 26.08 -17.48 -1.78
CA TRP A 70 25.40 -16.90 -0.64
C TRP A 70 26.25 -15.90 0.14
N ASP A 71 27.55 -16.24 0.38
CA ASP A 71 28.41 -15.40 1.22
C ASP A 71 28.68 -14.03 0.59
N SER A 72 28.90 -13.98 -0.72
CA SER A 72 29.10 -12.72 -1.46
C SER A 72 27.82 -12.08 -1.98
N ALA A 73 26.70 -12.79 -1.90
CA ALA A 73 25.42 -12.39 -2.51
C ALA A 73 25.55 -12.14 -4.02
N TYR A 74 26.17 -13.10 -4.75
CA TYR A 74 26.36 -13.04 -6.19
C TYR A 74 25.54 -14.10 -6.90
N LEU A 75 25.10 -13.77 -8.12
CA LEU A 75 24.52 -14.71 -9.06
C LEU A 75 25.53 -14.95 -10.19
N TYR A 76 25.84 -16.20 -10.45
CA TYR A 76 26.58 -16.64 -11.63
C TYR A 76 25.59 -17.04 -12.69
N GLY A 77 25.60 -16.33 -13.82
CA GLY A 77 24.58 -16.44 -14.86
C GLY A 77 25.15 -16.73 -16.24
N ARG A 78 24.44 -17.56 -16.99
CA ARG A 78 24.66 -17.77 -18.43
C ARG A 78 23.34 -17.51 -19.15
N ALA A 79 23.30 -16.46 -19.96
CA ALA A 79 22.16 -16.13 -20.78
C ALA A 79 22.36 -16.58 -22.23
N ASN A 80 21.34 -17.20 -22.82
CA ASN A 80 21.24 -17.46 -24.23
C ASN A 80 20.00 -16.74 -24.76
N LEU A 81 20.19 -15.69 -25.54
CA LEU A 81 19.12 -14.86 -26.09
C LEU A 81 18.94 -15.17 -27.57
N MET A 82 17.71 -15.42 -27.98
CA MET A 82 17.34 -15.49 -29.40
C MET A 82 16.71 -14.17 -29.80
N VAL A 83 17.35 -13.47 -30.73
CA VAL A 83 17.03 -12.07 -31.07
C VAL A 83 16.83 -11.93 -32.58
N LYS A 84 16.01 -10.98 -32.98
CA LYS A 84 15.88 -10.48 -34.34
C LYS A 84 15.85 -8.95 -34.36
N PRO A 85 16.23 -8.29 -35.46
CA PRO A 85 15.90 -6.87 -35.64
C PRO A 85 14.39 -6.67 -35.65
N HIS A 86 13.89 -5.62 -34.99
CA HIS A 86 12.45 -5.32 -34.98
C HIS A 86 11.94 -4.97 -36.39
N PHE A 87 12.54 -3.94 -37.01
CA PHE A 87 12.17 -3.54 -38.38
C PHE A 87 13.38 -3.19 -39.26
N TYR A 88 14.22 -2.27 -38.84
CA TYR A 88 15.40 -1.83 -39.57
C TYR A 88 16.56 -2.83 -39.41
N ALA A 89 17.33 -3.00 -40.49
CA ALA A 89 18.51 -3.81 -40.43
C ALA A 89 19.52 -3.23 -39.43
N THR A 90 20.16 -4.08 -38.63
CA THR A 90 21.16 -3.68 -37.62
C THR A 90 22.35 -4.63 -37.61
N ASP A 91 23.53 -4.12 -37.25
CA ASP A 91 24.76 -4.88 -37.02
C ASP A 91 25.21 -4.83 -35.56
N SER A 92 24.34 -4.34 -34.68
CA SER A 92 24.58 -4.23 -33.24
C SER A 92 23.37 -4.62 -32.42
N LEU A 93 23.60 -5.01 -31.16
CA LEU A 93 22.59 -5.25 -30.13
C LEU A 93 23.00 -4.52 -28.87
N THR A 94 22.08 -3.74 -28.31
CA THR A 94 22.23 -3.12 -26.99
C THR A 94 21.31 -3.84 -26.01
N LEU A 95 21.85 -4.24 -24.87
CA LEU A 95 21.12 -4.85 -23.75
C LEU A 95 21.34 -4.03 -22.50
N ASP A 96 20.34 -3.95 -21.65
CA ASP A 96 20.48 -3.50 -20.27
C ASP A 96 21.15 -4.60 -19.45
N ALA A 97 22.16 -4.22 -18.65
CA ALA A 97 22.98 -5.14 -17.86
C ALA A 97 23.65 -4.39 -16.70
N LYS A 98 22.89 -4.14 -15.62
CA LYS A 98 23.30 -3.21 -14.58
C LYS A 98 24.28 -3.85 -13.57
N GLY A 99 25.50 -3.34 -13.52
CA GLY A 99 26.53 -3.71 -12.54
C GLY A 99 27.06 -5.14 -12.65
N PHE A 100 27.15 -5.68 -13.86
CA PHE A 100 27.66 -7.04 -14.10
C PHE A 100 29.18 -7.07 -14.26
N GLN A 101 29.74 -8.23 -13.94
CA GLN A 101 31.04 -8.64 -14.46
C GLN A 101 30.79 -9.53 -15.66
N ILE A 102 31.09 -9.07 -16.86
CA ILE A 102 30.93 -9.82 -18.11
C ILE A 102 32.18 -10.67 -18.33
N HIS A 103 32.02 -11.98 -18.54
CA HIS A 103 33.12 -12.96 -18.75
C HIS A 103 33.27 -13.33 -20.21
N GLU A 104 32.13 -13.60 -20.92
CA GLU A 104 32.14 -13.98 -22.33
C GLU A 104 30.91 -13.41 -23.03
N VAL A 105 31.09 -12.90 -24.23
CA VAL A 105 30.00 -12.57 -25.18
C VAL A 105 30.30 -13.25 -26.51
N ALA A 106 29.36 -14.06 -26.99
CA ALA A 106 29.58 -14.85 -28.21
C ALA A 106 28.30 -14.98 -29.06
N MET A 107 28.48 -15.09 -30.36
CA MET A 107 27.49 -15.57 -31.29
C MET A 107 27.40 -17.08 -31.21
N VAL A 108 26.20 -17.65 -31.15
CA VAL A 108 25.97 -19.11 -31.15
C VAL A 108 25.37 -19.52 -32.46
N ASP A 109 26.04 -20.44 -33.20
CA ASP A 109 25.54 -20.96 -34.46
C ASP A 109 24.47 -22.05 -34.24
N ARG A 110 23.92 -22.58 -35.37
CA ARG A 110 22.86 -23.61 -35.33
C ARG A 110 23.29 -24.95 -34.73
N ILE A 111 24.62 -25.24 -34.65
CA ILE A 111 25.14 -26.47 -34.07
C ILE A 111 25.70 -26.21 -32.64
N GLY A 112 25.46 -25.03 -32.07
CA GLY A 112 25.87 -24.70 -30.73
C GLY A 112 27.33 -24.20 -30.59
N LYS A 113 28.06 -23.98 -31.69
CA LYS A 113 29.43 -23.45 -31.63
C LYS A 113 29.43 -21.98 -31.34
N LYS A 114 30.20 -21.57 -30.34
CA LYS A 114 30.38 -20.18 -29.93
C LYS A 114 31.49 -19.49 -30.75
N SER A 115 31.28 -18.27 -31.13
CA SER A 115 32.23 -17.38 -31.78
C SER A 115 32.27 -16.05 -31.01
N PRO A 116 33.39 -15.64 -30.42
CA PRO A 116 33.47 -14.40 -29.61
C PRO A 116 33.05 -13.18 -30.41
N LEU A 117 32.35 -12.26 -29.75
CA LEU A 117 31.93 -10.98 -30.28
C LEU A 117 32.66 -9.83 -29.57
N ASN A 118 32.89 -8.74 -30.31
CA ASN A 118 33.33 -7.48 -29.71
C ASN A 118 32.15 -6.79 -29.04
N TYR A 119 32.40 -6.21 -27.86
CA TYR A 119 31.40 -5.45 -27.12
C TYR A 119 32.04 -4.28 -26.38
N VAL A 120 31.20 -3.32 -25.99
CA VAL A 120 31.50 -2.25 -25.05
C VAL A 120 30.49 -2.34 -23.91
N TYR A 121 30.98 -2.23 -22.68
CA TYR A 121 30.15 -2.28 -21.49
C TYR A 121 30.50 -1.10 -20.56
N ASP A 122 29.51 -0.37 -20.10
CA ASP A 122 29.64 0.85 -19.29
C ASP A 122 29.02 0.74 -17.89
N ASP A 123 28.87 -0.50 -17.37
CA ASP A 123 28.20 -0.90 -16.13
C ASP A 123 26.66 -0.76 -16.16
N GLU A 124 26.08 -0.28 -17.24
CA GLU A 124 24.64 -0.14 -17.43
C GLU A 124 24.17 -0.79 -18.73
N PHE A 125 24.87 -0.53 -19.83
CA PHE A 125 24.53 -1.06 -21.16
C PHE A 125 25.64 -1.94 -21.73
N LEU A 126 25.24 -3.12 -22.23
CA LEU A 126 26.08 -4.03 -22.99
C LEU A 126 25.82 -3.87 -24.49
N LYS A 127 26.72 -3.17 -25.17
CA LYS A 127 26.65 -2.87 -26.62
C LYS A 127 27.50 -3.86 -27.40
N ILE A 128 26.85 -4.77 -28.15
CA ILE A 128 27.48 -5.90 -28.84
C ILE A 128 27.53 -5.62 -30.34
N SER A 129 28.70 -5.79 -30.95
CA SER A 129 28.87 -5.76 -32.39
C SER A 129 28.61 -7.15 -32.96
N LEU A 130 27.64 -7.29 -33.86
CA LEU A 130 27.20 -8.57 -34.42
C LEU A 130 28.11 -9.11 -35.55
N GLY A 131 29.07 -8.32 -36.00
CA GLY A 131 30.03 -8.71 -37.03
C GLY A 131 29.47 -8.75 -38.45
N LYS A 132 28.17 -8.67 -38.62
CA LYS A 132 27.45 -8.51 -39.90
C LYS A 132 26.07 -7.89 -39.65
N THR A 133 25.49 -7.36 -40.72
CA THR A 133 24.14 -6.82 -40.67
C THR A 133 23.10 -7.93 -40.72
N TYR A 134 22.08 -7.84 -39.83
CA TYR A 134 20.89 -8.69 -39.79
C TYR A 134 19.67 -7.87 -40.16
N THR A 135 18.70 -8.52 -40.79
CA THR A 135 17.40 -7.93 -41.20
C THR A 135 16.27 -8.49 -40.34
N LYS A 136 15.08 -7.89 -40.38
CA LYS A 136 13.88 -8.37 -39.65
C LYS A 136 13.50 -9.84 -39.95
N SER A 137 14.01 -10.43 -41.03
CA SER A 137 13.77 -11.83 -41.37
C SER A 137 14.82 -12.78 -40.81
N ASP A 138 15.87 -12.24 -40.24
CA ASP A 138 16.97 -13.02 -39.65
C ASP A 138 16.80 -13.17 -38.14
N THR A 139 17.14 -14.36 -37.61
CA THR A 139 17.29 -14.57 -36.17
C THR A 139 18.74 -14.95 -35.85
N TYR A 140 19.23 -14.53 -34.68
CA TYR A 140 20.55 -14.88 -34.20
C TYR A 140 20.50 -15.19 -32.71
N LYS A 141 21.52 -15.93 -32.22
CA LYS A 141 21.62 -16.29 -30.81
C LYS A 141 22.88 -15.69 -30.21
N ILE A 142 22.71 -15.00 -29.09
CA ILE A 142 23.81 -14.43 -28.30
C ILE A 142 23.94 -15.23 -27.01
N PHE A 143 25.15 -15.60 -26.67
CA PHE A 143 25.54 -16.17 -25.39
C PHE A 143 26.28 -15.12 -24.57
N ILE A 144 25.95 -15.00 -23.30
CA ILE A 144 26.60 -14.12 -22.34
C ILE A 144 26.84 -14.89 -21.05
N ASP A 145 28.13 -14.95 -20.62
CA ASP A 145 28.52 -15.46 -19.30
C ASP A 145 28.84 -14.25 -18.40
N TYR A 146 28.24 -14.20 -17.22
CA TYR A 146 28.32 -13.02 -16.38
C TYR A 146 28.16 -13.34 -14.89
N THR A 147 28.60 -12.41 -14.04
CA THR A 147 28.27 -12.38 -12.61
C THR A 147 27.49 -11.14 -12.29
N ALA A 148 26.29 -11.29 -11.72
CA ALA A 148 25.51 -10.19 -11.17
C ALA A 148 25.82 -9.97 -9.70
N MET A 149 25.97 -8.69 -9.30
CA MET A 149 26.42 -8.27 -7.97
C MET A 149 25.45 -7.24 -7.36
N PRO A 150 24.18 -7.62 -7.06
CA PRO A 150 23.11 -6.69 -6.73
C PRO A 150 23.44 -5.81 -5.52
N ASN A 151 24.14 -6.32 -4.52
CA ASN A 151 24.53 -5.55 -3.34
C ASN A 151 25.61 -4.48 -3.58
N LYS A 152 26.23 -4.46 -4.76
CA LYS A 152 27.16 -3.40 -5.18
C LYS A 152 26.48 -2.26 -5.93
N LEU A 153 25.22 -2.45 -6.36
CA LEU A 153 24.46 -1.41 -7.04
C LEU A 153 24.10 -0.28 -6.07
N LYS A 154 24.19 0.94 -6.58
CA LYS A 154 23.57 2.09 -5.91
C LYS A 154 22.09 2.10 -6.27
N ALA A 155 21.32 1.33 -5.54
CA ALA A 155 19.91 1.22 -5.82
C ALA A 155 19.16 2.49 -5.40
N GLY A 156 18.29 2.95 -6.29
CA GLY A 156 17.22 3.88 -5.98
C GLY A 156 16.10 3.21 -5.20
N GLY A 157 14.95 3.86 -5.16
CA GLY A 157 13.72 3.36 -4.56
C GLY A 157 12.71 4.49 -4.38
N SER A 158 11.46 4.10 -4.16
CA SER A 158 10.33 5.00 -3.89
C SER A 158 9.58 4.56 -2.63
N ALA A 159 8.44 5.19 -2.38
CA ALA A 159 7.54 4.74 -1.31
C ALA A 159 6.86 3.39 -1.65
N ALA A 160 6.62 3.11 -2.92
CA ALA A 160 5.96 1.89 -3.39
C ALA A 160 6.95 0.72 -3.53
N ILE A 161 8.10 0.95 -4.17
CA ILE A 161 9.18 -0.05 -4.30
C ILE A 161 10.42 0.54 -3.63
N THR A 162 10.75 0.07 -2.45
CA THR A 162 11.73 0.71 -1.57
C THR A 162 13.18 0.49 -1.99
N SER A 163 13.44 -0.38 -2.97
CA SER A 163 14.77 -0.67 -3.50
C SER A 163 14.69 -1.27 -4.90
N GLU A 164 15.59 -0.84 -5.81
CA GLU A 164 15.66 -1.24 -7.23
C GLU A 164 16.88 -2.14 -7.52
N LYS A 165 17.23 -3.07 -6.63
CA LYS A 165 18.38 -3.97 -6.82
C LYS A 165 18.08 -5.18 -7.73
N GLY A 166 16.83 -5.45 -8.01
CA GLY A 166 16.38 -6.55 -8.86
C GLY A 166 16.51 -7.96 -8.27
N LEU A 167 17.56 -8.23 -7.53
CA LEU A 167 17.86 -9.52 -6.88
C LEU A 167 18.27 -9.32 -5.43
N TYR A 168 17.67 -10.09 -4.54
CA TYR A 168 17.84 -9.94 -3.09
C TYR A 168 18.23 -11.25 -2.43
N PHE A 169 19.21 -11.17 -1.55
CA PHE A 169 19.68 -12.25 -0.69
C PHE A 169 19.32 -11.92 0.74
N ILE A 170 18.43 -12.69 1.32
CA ILE A 170 17.88 -12.47 2.65
C ILE A 170 18.58 -13.39 3.65
N ASN A 171 19.08 -12.81 4.75
CA ASN A 171 19.80 -13.53 5.81
C ASN A 171 20.88 -14.46 5.23
N ASN A 172 21.63 -13.97 4.24
CA ASN A 172 22.55 -14.76 3.41
C ASN A 172 23.66 -15.46 4.21
N ASP A 173 24.11 -14.87 5.32
CA ASP A 173 25.10 -15.44 6.25
C ASP A 173 24.45 -16.28 7.37
N GLY A 174 23.12 -16.28 7.50
CA GLY A 174 22.38 -16.99 8.55
C GLY A 174 22.54 -16.38 9.95
N ALA A 175 23.00 -15.13 10.06
CA ALA A 175 23.29 -14.50 11.35
C ALA A 175 22.03 -14.11 12.13
N ILE A 176 20.88 -13.96 11.47
CA ILE A 176 19.61 -13.63 12.12
C ILE A 176 18.87 -14.93 12.44
N GLU A 177 18.84 -15.27 13.72
CA GLU A 177 18.08 -16.43 14.22
C GLU A 177 16.57 -16.26 13.90
N ASN A 178 15.89 -17.35 13.57
CA ASN A 178 14.48 -17.40 13.21
C ASN A 178 14.07 -16.64 11.94
N LYS A 179 15.04 -16.14 11.16
CA LYS A 179 14.79 -15.59 9.83
C LYS A 179 15.30 -16.57 8.77
N PRO A 180 14.46 -17.01 7.82
CA PRO A 180 14.88 -17.95 6.79
C PRO A 180 15.91 -17.32 5.84
N LYS A 181 16.81 -18.14 5.28
CA LYS A 181 17.61 -17.75 4.13
C LYS A 181 16.75 -17.83 2.89
N GLN A 182 16.69 -16.74 2.12
CA GLN A 182 15.91 -16.69 0.89
C GLN A 182 16.64 -15.88 -0.18
N ILE A 183 16.38 -16.21 -1.44
CA ILE A 183 16.68 -15.39 -2.60
C ILE A 183 15.36 -15.12 -3.31
N TRP A 184 15.15 -13.88 -3.74
CA TRP A 184 14.00 -13.51 -4.56
C TRP A 184 14.33 -12.31 -5.45
N THR A 185 13.50 -12.11 -6.48
CA THR A 185 13.66 -11.02 -7.45
C THR A 185 12.49 -10.06 -7.41
N GLN A 186 12.75 -8.79 -7.79
CA GLN A 186 11.77 -7.76 -8.10
C GLN A 186 12.18 -7.07 -9.39
N GLY A 187 11.45 -7.31 -10.47
CA GLY A 187 11.78 -6.81 -11.80
C GLY A 187 11.24 -5.41 -12.09
N GLU A 188 10.08 -5.07 -11.54
CA GLU A 188 9.44 -3.81 -11.80
C GLU A 188 10.18 -2.64 -11.12
N THR A 189 10.38 -1.53 -11.83
CA THR A 189 10.01 -1.25 -13.22
C THR A 189 10.98 -1.84 -14.25
N GLU A 190 12.28 -1.59 -14.13
CA GLU A 190 13.37 -2.00 -15.02
C GLU A 190 14.56 -2.51 -14.19
N SER A 191 14.27 -3.41 -13.23
CA SER A 191 15.24 -4.00 -12.33
C SER A 191 15.58 -5.45 -12.68
N SER A 192 14.98 -6.03 -13.71
CA SER A 192 15.35 -7.35 -14.23
C SER A 192 16.76 -7.36 -14.81
N SER A 193 17.18 -6.27 -15.41
CA SER A 193 18.55 -6.07 -15.90
C SER A 193 19.61 -5.98 -14.79
N CYS A 194 19.23 -5.99 -13.52
CA CYS A 194 20.13 -6.13 -12.38
C CYS A 194 20.57 -7.58 -12.12
N TRP A 195 19.89 -8.58 -12.74
CA TRP A 195 20.24 -9.98 -12.52
C TRP A 195 20.35 -10.83 -13.79
N PHE A 196 19.83 -10.38 -14.95
CA PHE A 196 20.12 -10.97 -16.25
C PHE A 196 20.14 -9.90 -17.36
N PRO A 197 20.97 -10.06 -18.41
CA PRO A 197 21.02 -9.10 -19.53
C PRO A 197 19.76 -9.23 -20.39
N THR A 198 19.06 -8.12 -20.65
CA THR A 198 17.81 -8.09 -21.43
C THR A 198 17.59 -6.71 -22.05
N ILE A 199 16.51 -6.52 -22.78
CA ILE A 199 15.93 -5.21 -23.06
C ILE A 199 14.85 -4.99 -21.99
N ASP A 200 15.17 -4.20 -20.98
CA ASP A 200 14.36 -4.07 -19.76
C ASP A 200 13.26 -3.00 -19.91
N SER A 201 12.27 -3.32 -20.75
CA SER A 201 11.15 -2.44 -21.06
C SER A 201 9.83 -3.23 -21.04
N PRO A 202 8.71 -2.65 -20.59
CA PRO A 202 7.43 -3.36 -20.52
C PRO A 202 6.91 -3.81 -21.88
N ASN A 203 7.34 -3.14 -22.96
CA ASN A 203 6.92 -3.48 -24.32
C ASN A 203 7.79 -4.55 -25.02
N GLU A 204 8.73 -5.17 -24.30
CA GLU A 204 9.54 -6.26 -24.80
C GLU A 204 9.02 -7.58 -24.22
N LYS A 205 8.27 -8.37 -25.00
CA LYS A 205 7.73 -9.67 -24.56
C LYS A 205 8.53 -10.82 -25.11
N THR A 206 8.98 -11.72 -24.23
CA THR A 206 9.82 -12.86 -24.58
C THR A 206 9.38 -14.14 -23.86
N THR A 207 9.57 -15.30 -24.46
CA THR A 207 9.41 -16.59 -23.77
C THR A 207 10.65 -16.90 -22.93
N GLN A 208 10.51 -17.74 -21.89
CA GLN A 208 11.56 -17.93 -20.89
C GLN A 208 11.84 -19.41 -20.62
N GLU A 209 13.12 -19.72 -20.45
CA GLU A 209 13.62 -20.95 -19.80
C GLU A 209 14.61 -20.56 -18.71
N ILE A 210 14.49 -21.18 -17.53
CA ILE A 210 15.46 -20.95 -16.46
C ILE A 210 15.85 -22.27 -15.77
N TYR A 211 17.17 -22.49 -15.64
CA TYR A 211 17.78 -23.57 -14.89
C TYR A 211 18.37 -22.97 -13.60
N ILE A 212 17.82 -23.35 -12.47
CA ILE A 212 18.21 -22.82 -11.16
C ILE A 212 18.95 -23.92 -10.40
N THR A 213 20.24 -23.73 -10.15
CA THR A 213 21.07 -24.67 -9.37
C THR A 213 21.22 -24.17 -7.94
N VAL A 214 20.75 -24.97 -6.98
CA VAL A 214 20.73 -24.67 -5.53
C VAL A 214 21.09 -25.92 -4.71
N ASP A 215 21.41 -25.75 -3.43
CA ASP A 215 21.50 -26.89 -2.50
C ASP A 215 20.14 -27.62 -2.46
N SER A 216 20.19 -28.96 -2.40
CA SER A 216 18.99 -29.81 -2.55
C SER A 216 17.92 -29.61 -1.46
N ASN A 217 18.26 -28.95 -0.35
CA ASN A 217 17.29 -28.59 0.72
C ASN A 217 16.40 -27.39 0.39
N TYR A 218 16.78 -26.56 -0.59
CA TYR A 218 15.97 -25.42 -1.00
C TYR A 218 14.90 -25.82 -2.02
N ALA A 219 13.71 -25.24 -1.90
CA ALA A 219 12.73 -25.22 -2.96
C ALA A 219 12.97 -24.00 -3.86
N THR A 220 12.67 -24.15 -5.15
CA THR A 220 12.66 -23.04 -6.11
C THR A 220 11.26 -22.78 -6.62
N LEU A 221 11.03 -21.55 -7.04
CA LEU A 221 9.85 -21.14 -7.83
C LEU A 221 10.34 -20.18 -8.92
N ALA A 222 9.83 -20.34 -10.15
CA ALA A 222 10.01 -19.40 -11.25
C ALA A 222 8.75 -19.36 -12.13
N ASN A 223 8.73 -18.53 -13.16
CA ASN A 223 7.65 -18.47 -14.12
C ASN A 223 7.52 -19.80 -14.92
N GLY A 224 6.30 -20.08 -15.42
CA GLY A 224 6.02 -21.26 -16.22
C GLY A 224 6.00 -22.59 -15.43
N GLU A 225 6.10 -23.71 -16.11
CA GLU A 225 6.04 -25.06 -15.53
C GLU A 225 7.39 -25.55 -15.07
N LEU A 226 7.42 -26.31 -13.96
CA LEU A 226 8.57 -27.09 -13.54
C LEU A 226 8.69 -28.35 -14.40
N MET A 227 9.60 -28.33 -15.34
CA MET A 227 9.76 -29.40 -16.32
C MET A 227 10.45 -30.64 -15.72
N PHE A 228 11.52 -30.42 -14.97
CA PHE A 228 12.22 -31.49 -14.24
C PHE A 228 13.16 -30.92 -13.17
N GLN A 229 13.59 -31.80 -12.29
CA GLN A 229 14.61 -31.57 -11.27
C GLN A 229 15.69 -32.63 -11.40
N THR A 230 16.94 -32.22 -11.38
CA THR A 230 18.11 -33.14 -11.47
C THR A 230 19.04 -32.93 -10.30
N GLU A 231 19.23 -33.98 -9.51
CA GLU A 231 20.26 -33.99 -8.45
C GLU A 231 21.65 -34.04 -9.07
N ASN A 232 22.56 -33.22 -8.55
CA ASN A 232 23.94 -33.16 -8.99
C ASN A 232 24.86 -33.93 -8.01
N GLU A 233 26.04 -34.37 -8.47
CA GLU A 233 26.99 -35.16 -7.65
C GLU A 233 27.58 -34.40 -6.47
N ASP A 234 27.56 -33.08 -6.51
CA ASP A 234 28.05 -32.16 -5.47
C ASP A 234 27.03 -31.82 -4.35
N GLY A 235 25.87 -32.45 -4.37
CA GLY A 235 24.79 -32.21 -3.38
C GLY A 235 23.87 -31.05 -3.71
N THR A 236 24.07 -30.40 -4.86
CA THR A 236 23.13 -29.42 -5.39
C THR A 236 22.07 -30.10 -6.23
N ARG A 237 21.01 -29.33 -6.54
CA ARG A 237 19.95 -29.73 -7.49
C ARG A 237 19.76 -28.63 -8.52
N THR A 238 19.50 -29.00 -9.75
CA THR A 238 19.12 -28.09 -10.84
C THR A 238 17.65 -28.28 -11.18
N ASP A 239 16.86 -27.23 -11.00
CA ASP A 239 15.44 -27.16 -11.33
C ASP A 239 15.26 -26.42 -12.66
N TYR A 240 14.56 -27.03 -13.62
CA TYR A 240 14.26 -26.45 -14.94
C TYR A 240 12.82 -26.02 -15.01
N TRP A 241 12.64 -24.69 -15.15
CA TRP A 241 11.35 -24.04 -15.33
C TRP A 241 11.24 -23.49 -16.75
N LYS A 242 10.02 -23.53 -17.32
CA LYS A 242 9.77 -23.07 -18.69
C LYS A 242 8.45 -22.33 -18.83
N GLN A 243 8.53 -21.09 -19.31
CA GLN A 243 7.41 -20.23 -19.67
C GLN A 243 7.27 -20.17 -21.18
N ASN A 244 6.23 -20.81 -21.71
CA ASN A 244 6.02 -20.93 -23.17
C ASN A 244 5.33 -19.73 -23.80
N LEU A 245 4.53 -18.99 -23.02
CA LEU A 245 3.82 -17.79 -23.46
C LEU A 245 4.71 -16.56 -23.22
N PRO A 246 4.76 -15.60 -24.16
CA PRO A 246 5.60 -14.42 -24.00
C PRO A 246 5.05 -13.47 -22.94
N HIS A 247 5.94 -12.93 -22.14
CA HIS A 247 5.65 -11.93 -21.11
C HIS A 247 6.81 -10.92 -20.99
N ALA A 248 6.54 -9.78 -20.33
CA ALA A 248 7.51 -8.71 -20.19
C ALA A 248 8.67 -9.09 -19.23
N PRO A 249 9.90 -8.56 -19.43
CA PRO A 249 11.04 -8.86 -18.56
C PRO A 249 10.82 -8.52 -17.10
N TYR A 250 10.08 -7.46 -16.77
CA TYR A 250 9.81 -7.08 -15.39
C TYR A 250 9.04 -8.15 -14.59
N LEU A 251 8.33 -9.05 -15.29
CA LEU A 251 7.58 -10.18 -14.73
C LEU A 251 8.43 -11.44 -14.51
N PHE A 252 9.71 -11.44 -14.95
CA PHE A 252 10.62 -12.53 -14.70
C PHE A 252 10.94 -12.64 -13.23
N MET A 253 10.73 -13.82 -12.67
CA MET A 253 10.97 -14.03 -11.26
C MET A 253 11.67 -15.34 -10.95
N MET A 254 12.34 -15.37 -9.82
CA MET A 254 12.71 -16.58 -9.09
C MET A 254 12.64 -16.34 -7.59
N ALA A 255 12.25 -17.39 -6.87
CA ALA A 255 12.36 -17.46 -5.42
C ALA A 255 13.04 -18.77 -5.02
N VAL A 256 13.95 -18.68 -4.06
CA VAL A 256 14.70 -19.82 -3.49
C VAL A 256 14.60 -19.74 -1.97
N GLY A 257 14.24 -20.85 -1.32
CA GLY A 257 14.12 -20.88 0.13
C GLY A 257 13.63 -22.21 0.66
N GLU A 258 13.60 -22.32 1.98
CA GLU A 258 13.01 -23.46 2.67
C GLU A 258 11.52 -23.25 2.90
N PHE A 259 10.71 -23.50 1.89
CA PHE A 259 9.27 -23.33 1.95
C PHE A 259 8.54 -24.63 2.32
N ALA A 260 7.40 -24.49 3.02
CA ALA A 260 6.32 -25.46 3.00
C ALA A 260 5.42 -25.16 1.81
N ILE A 261 5.01 -26.19 1.07
CA ILE A 261 4.22 -26.05 -0.15
C ILE A 261 2.89 -26.76 0.02
N ALA A 262 1.81 -26.00 0.14
CA ALA A 262 0.47 -26.53 0.03
C ALA A 262 0.00 -26.52 -1.43
N LYS A 263 -0.83 -27.49 -1.80
CA LYS A 263 -1.24 -27.71 -3.19
C LYS A 263 -2.74 -27.65 -3.36
N ASP A 264 -3.13 -27.04 -4.46
CA ASP A 264 -4.48 -26.97 -4.94
C ASP A 264 -4.48 -27.06 -6.49
N GLU A 265 -5.64 -27.05 -7.09
CA GLU A 265 -5.80 -27.14 -8.56
C GLU A 265 -7.03 -26.36 -9.02
N TRP A 266 -6.93 -25.70 -10.16
CA TRP A 266 -8.04 -25.09 -10.86
C TRP A 266 -8.08 -25.52 -12.32
N ARG A 267 -9.14 -26.17 -12.77
CA ARG A 267 -9.34 -26.66 -14.15
C ARG A 267 -8.11 -27.40 -14.73
N GLY A 268 -7.45 -28.23 -13.93
CA GLY A 268 -6.26 -28.98 -14.32
C GLY A 268 -4.95 -28.19 -14.24
N LYS A 269 -4.98 -26.91 -13.86
CA LYS A 269 -3.80 -26.08 -13.65
C LYS A 269 -3.39 -26.11 -12.18
N PRO A 270 -2.10 -26.33 -11.84
CA PRO A 270 -1.67 -26.38 -10.43
C PRO A 270 -1.71 -24.99 -9.80
N VAL A 271 -2.24 -24.95 -8.56
CA VAL A 271 -2.26 -23.76 -7.68
C VAL A 271 -1.53 -24.12 -6.39
N HIS A 272 -0.34 -23.56 -6.21
CA HIS A 272 0.49 -23.90 -5.06
C HIS A 272 0.79 -22.68 -4.19
N TYR A 273 0.88 -22.90 -2.87
CA TYR A 273 1.11 -21.90 -1.85
C TYR A 273 2.43 -22.18 -1.15
N TYR A 274 3.41 -21.29 -1.34
CA TYR A 274 4.74 -21.38 -0.74
C TYR A 274 4.80 -20.45 0.46
N VAL A 275 4.87 -21.02 1.65
CA VAL A 275 4.90 -20.29 2.93
C VAL A 275 6.07 -20.74 3.79
N GLU A 276 6.41 -19.96 4.82
CA GLU A 276 7.39 -20.44 5.79
C GLU A 276 6.92 -21.72 6.48
N LYS A 277 7.86 -22.64 6.78
CA LYS A 277 7.56 -23.96 7.36
C LYS A 277 6.69 -23.89 8.62
N LYS A 278 6.83 -22.85 9.44
CA LYS A 278 6.05 -22.65 10.67
C LYS A 278 4.55 -22.36 10.40
N TYR A 279 4.19 -22.01 9.17
CA TYR A 279 2.81 -21.73 8.74
C TYR A 279 2.24 -22.82 7.81
N ALA A 280 2.89 -23.97 7.72
CA ALA A 280 2.48 -25.06 6.83
C ALA A 280 1.03 -25.53 7.05
N ASP A 281 0.56 -25.51 8.29
CA ASP A 281 -0.79 -25.94 8.71
C ASP A 281 -1.90 -24.95 8.34
N VAL A 282 -1.53 -23.71 7.99
CA VAL A 282 -2.44 -22.63 7.62
C VAL A 282 -2.21 -22.09 6.21
N ALA A 283 -1.36 -22.72 5.42
CA ALA A 283 -0.94 -22.22 4.11
C ALA A 283 -2.13 -21.90 3.18
N LYS A 284 -3.19 -22.71 3.17
CA LYS A 284 -4.40 -22.46 2.39
C LYS A 284 -5.29 -21.36 2.98
N GLU A 285 -5.19 -21.13 4.28
CA GLU A 285 -5.95 -20.09 4.99
C GLU A 285 -5.29 -18.72 4.80
N ILE A 286 -3.95 -18.67 4.51
CA ILE A 286 -3.21 -17.46 4.16
C ILE A 286 -3.67 -16.92 2.81
N TYR A 287 -4.00 -17.80 1.88
CA TYR A 287 -4.47 -17.48 0.54
C TYR A 287 -5.91 -17.98 0.33
N PRO A 288 -6.87 -17.43 1.09
CA PRO A 288 -8.24 -17.89 0.99
C PRO A 288 -8.80 -17.56 -0.39
N ASN A 289 -9.69 -18.44 -0.87
CA ASN A 289 -10.46 -18.19 -2.07
C ASN A 289 -9.68 -18.09 -3.40
N THR A 290 -8.37 -18.36 -3.46
CA THR A 290 -7.58 -18.25 -4.71
C THR A 290 -8.21 -19.01 -5.88
N VAL A 291 -8.67 -20.25 -5.66
CA VAL A 291 -9.31 -21.07 -6.72
C VAL A 291 -10.66 -20.47 -7.13
N GLU A 292 -11.43 -19.94 -6.20
CA GLU A 292 -12.71 -19.26 -6.48
C GLU A 292 -12.48 -17.96 -7.25
N MET A 293 -11.42 -17.19 -6.94
CA MET A 293 -11.04 -15.97 -7.67
C MET A 293 -10.68 -16.28 -9.13
N LEU A 294 -9.88 -17.34 -9.38
CA LEU A 294 -9.55 -17.79 -10.74
C LEU A 294 -10.81 -18.12 -11.56
N GLU A 295 -11.77 -18.83 -10.96
CA GLU A 295 -13.04 -19.15 -11.58
C GLU A 295 -13.89 -17.90 -11.84
N PHE A 296 -13.97 -17.02 -10.84
CA PHE A 296 -14.76 -15.81 -10.93
C PHE A 296 -14.23 -14.87 -12.01
N PHE A 297 -12.94 -14.52 -12.00
CA PHE A 297 -12.37 -13.59 -12.98
C PHE A 297 -12.38 -14.16 -14.39
N SER A 298 -12.03 -15.44 -14.58
CA SER A 298 -12.11 -16.08 -15.88
C SER A 298 -13.53 -16.02 -16.46
N THR A 299 -14.53 -16.32 -15.64
CA THR A 299 -15.93 -16.30 -16.05
C THR A 299 -16.44 -14.89 -16.31
N LYS A 300 -16.13 -13.95 -15.43
CA LYS A 300 -16.59 -12.55 -15.49
C LYS A 300 -16.00 -11.81 -16.69
N LEU A 301 -14.73 -12.05 -17.02
CA LEU A 301 -14.07 -11.48 -18.20
C LEU A 301 -14.39 -12.22 -19.50
N GLY A 302 -14.99 -13.43 -19.42
CA GLY A 302 -15.19 -14.27 -20.58
C GLY A 302 -13.90 -14.66 -21.30
N TYR A 303 -12.79 -14.67 -20.56
CA TYR A 303 -11.45 -15.03 -21.02
C TYR A 303 -10.77 -15.88 -19.95
N ASP A 304 -10.56 -17.18 -20.25
CA ASP A 304 -9.96 -18.11 -19.30
C ASP A 304 -8.53 -17.69 -18.92
N TYR A 305 -8.15 -17.94 -17.66
CA TYR A 305 -6.78 -17.72 -17.18
C TYR A 305 -5.76 -18.40 -18.12
N PRO A 306 -4.89 -17.64 -18.80
CA PRO A 306 -4.11 -18.19 -19.92
C PRO A 306 -2.88 -19.00 -19.52
N TRP A 307 -2.32 -18.73 -18.34
CA TRP A 307 -1.01 -19.24 -17.92
C TRP A 307 -1.08 -20.69 -17.44
N ASP A 308 0.06 -21.39 -17.41
CA ASP A 308 0.11 -22.83 -17.14
C ASP A 308 -0.15 -23.19 -15.68
N LYS A 309 0.12 -22.27 -14.75
CA LYS A 309 -0.07 -22.44 -13.31
C LYS A 309 -0.37 -21.11 -12.63
N TYR A 310 -0.84 -21.16 -11.37
CA TYR A 310 -0.91 -20.01 -10.48
C TYR A 310 -0.27 -20.35 -9.12
N HIS A 311 0.93 -19.87 -8.86
CA HIS A 311 1.64 -20.11 -7.60
C HIS A 311 1.84 -18.81 -6.86
N GLN A 312 1.82 -18.88 -5.54
CA GLN A 312 1.94 -17.76 -4.64
C GLN A 312 3.05 -18.05 -3.63
N VAL A 313 3.96 -17.11 -3.41
CA VAL A 313 5.09 -17.28 -2.48
C VAL A 313 5.20 -16.08 -1.55
N VAL A 314 5.40 -16.35 -0.25
CA VAL A 314 5.71 -15.32 0.74
C VAL A 314 7.22 -15.21 0.91
N VAL A 315 7.73 -13.99 0.85
CA VAL A 315 9.16 -13.74 1.07
C VAL A 315 9.39 -12.69 2.16
N ARG A 316 10.54 -12.77 2.82
CA ARG A 316 10.94 -11.82 3.86
C ARG A 316 11.56 -10.56 3.26
N ASP A 317 11.36 -9.44 3.96
CA ASP A 317 11.93 -8.14 3.61
C ASP A 317 11.57 -7.70 2.19
N TYR A 318 10.41 -8.08 1.71
CA TYR A 318 9.99 -7.71 0.38
C TYR A 318 9.93 -6.18 0.23
N VAL A 319 10.37 -5.69 -0.92
CA VAL A 319 10.56 -4.25 -1.15
C VAL A 319 9.29 -3.51 -1.55
N SER A 320 8.19 -4.23 -1.76
CA SER A 320 6.85 -3.71 -2.04
C SER A 320 5.80 -4.49 -1.25
N GLY A 321 4.50 -4.34 -1.59
CA GLY A 321 3.42 -5.15 -1.04
C GLY A 321 3.40 -6.56 -1.61
N ALA A 322 3.20 -6.65 -2.91
CA ALA A 322 3.20 -7.89 -3.68
C ALA A 322 3.67 -7.60 -5.11
N MET A 323 3.64 -8.61 -6.00
CA MET A 323 4.05 -8.49 -7.39
C MET A 323 3.44 -9.61 -8.23
N GLU A 324 2.86 -9.24 -9.32
CA GLU A 324 2.10 -10.07 -10.26
C GLU A 324 2.95 -11.01 -11.15
N ASN A 325 4.20 -11.27 -10.84
CA ASN A 325 5.06 -12.10 -11.70
C ASN A 325 4.33 -13.30 -12.30
N THR A 326 4.32 -13.41 -13.60
CA THR A 326 3.46 -14.29 -14.38
C THR A 326 3.43 -15.74 -13.86
N GLY A 327 2.27 -16.15 -13.34
CA GLY A 327 2.04 -17.48 -12.77
C GLY A 327 2.83 -17.81 -11.49
N ALA A 328 3.52 -16.83 -10.89
CA ALA A 328 4.41 -17.02 -9.75
C ALA A 328 4.45 -15.74 -8.88
N VAL A 329 3.34 -15.41 -8.25
CA VAL A 329 3.11 -14.16 -7.51
C VAL A 329 3.91 -14.11 -6.22
N ILE A 330 4.61 -13.01 -5.96
CA ILE A 330 5.34 -12.77 -4.71
C ILE A 330 4.50 -11.89 -3.78
N PHE A 331 4.50 -12.23 -2.49
CA PHE A 331 3.90 -11.43 -1.41
C PHE A 331 4.94 -11.18 -0.32
N GLY A 332 4.87 -10.00 0.29
CA GLY A 332 5.60 -9.70 1.52
C GLY A 332 5.11 -10.52 2.71
N ASP A 333 5.92 -10.65 3.72
CA ASP A 333 5.67 -11.50 4.90
C ASP A 333 4.52 -11.01 5.81
N PHE A 334 3.98 -9.82 5.54
CA PHE A 334 2.80 -9.29 6.24
C PHE A 334 1.51 -10.08 5.97
N ILE A 335 1.43 -10.87 4.87
CA ILE A 335 0.24 -11.67 4.55
C ILE A 335 0.17 -12.97 5.37
N GLN A 336 1.30 -13.48 5.85
CA GLN A 336 1.35 -14.76 6.57
C GLN A 336 1.29 -14.59 8.10
N GLY A 337 0.59 -15.49 8.75
CA GLY A 337 0.46 -15.52 10.20
C GLY A 337 -0.22 -16.80 10.69
N ASN A 338 -0.38 -16.93 11.99
CA ASN A 338 -1.14 -18.04 12.57
C ASN A 338 -2.65 -17.85 12.39
N LYS A 339 -3.45 -18.85 12.76
CA LYS A 339 -4.94 -18.80 12.64
C LYS A 339 -5.58 -17.58 13.26
N ARG A 340 -5.04 -17.08 14.36
CA ARG A 340 -5.57 -15.90 15.04
C ARG A 340 -5.29 -14.62 14.25
N PHE A 341 -4.10 -14.53 13.65
CA PHE A 341 -3.75 -13.41 12.78
C PHE A 341 -4.69 -13.32 11.58
N LEU A 342 -5.02 -14.46 10.96
CA LEU A 342 -5.87 -14.53 9.77
C LEU A 342 -7.35 -14.16 10.04
N ILE A 343 -7.82 -14.21 11.29
CA ILE A 343 -9.15 -13.69 11.66
C ILE A 343 -9.27 -12.19 11.39
N ASP A 344 -8.19 -11.46 11.61
CA ASP A 344 -8.15 -10.01 11.53
C ASP A 344 -7.57 -9.50 10.18
N ASN A 345 -6.86 -10.35 9.44
CA ASN A 345 -6.09 -10.00 8.25
C ASN A 345 -6.24 -11.09 7.18
N ALA A 346 -7.29 -11.02 6.39
CA ALA A 346 -7.57 -12.04 5.38
C ALA A 346 -6.67 -11.94 4.14
N GLY A 347 -6.13 -10.76 3.82
CA GLY A 347 -5.26 -10.54 2.65
C GLY A 347 -5.93 -10.76 1.29
N GLU A 348 -7.26 -10.88 1.22
CA GLU A 348 -7.98 -11.22 -0.01
C GLU A 348 -7.87 -10.14 -1.08
N ASP A 349 -7.93 -8.88 -0.69
CA ASP A 349 -7.90 -7.76 -1.62
C ASP A 349 -6.59 -7.77 -2.42
N ILE A 350 -5.44 -7.94 -1.73
CA ILE A 350 -4.15 -7.99 -2.43
C ILE A 350 -4.02 -9.26 -3.29
N VAL A 351 -4.60 -10.40 -2.88
CA VAL A 351 -4.62 -11.61 -3.72
C VAL A 351 -5.46 -11.39 -4.98
N ALA A 352 -6.60 -10.70 -4.86
CA ALA A 352 -7.45 -10.35 -6.00
C ALA A 352 -6.74 -9.37 -6.96
N HIS A 353 -6.03 -8.38 -6.41
CA HIS A 353 -5.20 -7.43 -7.14
C HIS A 353 -4.16 -8.14 -8.01
N GLU A 354 -3.27 -8.91 -7.37
CA GLU A 354 -2.20 -9.63 -8.06
C GLU A 354 -2.71 -10.68 -9.05
N MET A 355 -3.88 -11.25 -8.78
CA MET A 355 -4.49 -12.19 -9.72
C MET A 355 -5.05 -11.48 -10.94
N PHE A 356 -5.68 -10.31 -10.78
CA PHE A 356 -6.30 -9.59 -11.89
C PHE A 356 -5.27 -9.06 -12.89
N HIS A 357 -4.06 -8.78 -12.41
CA HIS A 357 -2.91 -8.45 -13.27
C HIS A 357 -2.60 -9.51 -14.33
N HIS A 358 -2.90 -10.77 -14.08
CA HIS A 358 -2.62 -11.83 -15.06
C HIS A 358 -3.37 -11.66 -16.39
N TRP A 359 -4.43 -10.83 -16.40
CA TRP A 359 -5.08 -10.33 -17.62
C TRP A 359 -4.65 -8.91 -17.95
N PHE A 360 -4.56 -8.02 -16.96
CA PHE A 360 -4.24 -6.59 -17.11
C PHE A 360 -2.88 -6.28 -16.49
N GLY A 361 -1.83 -6.49 -17.24
CA GLY A 361 -0.43 -6.42 -16.85
C GLY A 361 0.40 -7.49 -17.54
N ASP A 362 0.04 -8.76 -17.35
CA ASP A 362 0.77 -9.90 -17.91
C ASP A 362 0.35 -10.22 -19.35
N LEU A 363 -0.95 -10.50 -19.56
CA LEU A 363 -1.48 -10.85 -20.89
C LEU A 363 -1.46 -9.63 -21.82
N VAL A 364 -2.03 -8.52 -21.35
CA VAL A 364 -2.03 -7.23 -22.01
C VAL A 364 -1.25 -6.27 -21.13
N THR A 365 -0.11 -5.77 -21.59
CA THR A 365 0.84 -4.98 -20.82
C THR A 365 0.82 -3.52 -21.28
N CYS A 366 1.04 -2.56 -20.40
CA CYS A 366 1.24 -1.17 -20.79
C CYS A 366 2.44 -1.01 -21.74
N GLU A 367 2.30 -0.20 -22.80
CA GLU A 367 3.36 0.04 -23.80
C GLU A 367 4.59 0.75 -23.17
N SER A 368 4.34 1.60 -22.21
CA SER A 368 5.34 2.31 -21.42
C SER A 368 4.81 2.58 -20.02
N TRP A 369 5.68 2.93 -19.10
CA TRP A 369 5.30 3.28 -17.73
C TRP A 369 4.35 4.49 -17.66
N SER A 370 4.29 5.32 -18.70
CA SER A 370 3.28 6.38 -18.86
C SER A 370 1.84 5.86 -18.87
N ASN A 371 1.65 4.61 -19.30
CA ASN A 371 0.37 3.92 -19.36
C ASN A 371 0.18 2.91 -18.20
N LEU A 372 0.97 2.99 -17.13
CA LEU A 372 0.87 2.11 -15.96
C LEU A 372 -0.55 1.91 -15.41
N PRO A 373 -1.46 2.90 -15.46
CA PRO A 373 -2.86 2.71 -15.08
C PRO A 373 -3.61 1.60 -15.82
N LEU A 374 -3.15 1.18 -17.00
CA LEU A 374 -3.71 0.02 -17.71
C LEU A 374 -3.39 -1.32 -17.04
N ASN A 375 -2.38 -1.35 -16.17
CA ASN A 375 -2.09 -2.46 -15.29
C ASN A 375 -2.77 -2.20 -13.92
N GLU A 376 -2.37 -1.16 -13.21
CA GLU A 376 -2.67 -0.93 -11.79
C GLU A 376 -4.11 -0.52 -11.49
N SER A 377 -4.70 0.34 -12.33
CA SER A 377 -6.10 0.73 -12.12
C SER A 377 -7.05 -0.46 -12.28
N PHE A 378 -6.71 -1.38 -13.19
CA PHE A 378 -7.48 -2.61 -13.38
C PHE A 378 -7.32 -3.56 -12.21
N ALA A 379 -6.11 -3.77 -11.71
CA ALA A 379 -5.86 -4.62 -10.56
C ALA A 379 -6.58 -4.10 -9.31
N THR A 380 -6.51 -2.79 -9.05
CA THR A 380 -7.28 -2.13 -7.99
C THR A 380 -8.79 -2.32 -8.19
N TYR A 381 -9.29 -2.26 -9.42
CA TYR A 381 -10.70 -2.52 -9.69
C TYR A 381 -11.06 -4.02 -9.56
N GLY A 382 -10.11 -4.90 -9.75
CA GLY A 382 -10.24 -6.34 -9.45
C GLY A 382 -10.58 -6.60 -7.99
N GLU A 383 -10.03 -5.83 -7.06
CA GLU A 383 -10.36 -5.87 -5.64
C GLU A 383 -11.84 -5.52 -5.40
N TYR A 384 -12.34 -4.46 -6.05
CA TYR A 384 -13.76 -4.10 -5.99
C TYR A 384 -14.66 -5.24 -6.52
N LEU A 385 -14.33 -5.79 -7.71
CA LEU A 385 -15.10 -6.85 -8.33
C LEU A 385 -15.16 -8.12 -7.47
N TRP A 386 -14.04 -8.46 -6.82
CA TRP A 386 -13.99 -9.58 -5.88
C TRP A 386 -14.87 -9.33 -4.66
N ASN A 387 -14.75 -8.17 -4.03
CA ASN A 387 -15.58 -7.78 -2.88
C ASN A 387 -17.07 -7.78 -3.23
N GLU A 388 -17.45 -7.28 -4.41
CA GLU A 388 -18.84 -7.31 -4.90
C GLU A 388 -19.35 -8.73 -5.05
N HIS A 389 -18.56 -9.61 -5.63
CA HIS A 389 -18.90 -11.02 -5.82
C HIS A 389 -19.03 -11.78 -4.49
N LYS A 390 -18.05 -11.64 -3.62
CA LYS A 390 -17.91 -12.46 -2.41
C LYS A 390 -18.75 -11.97 -1.24
N TYR A 391 -18.82 -10.66 -1.04
CA TYR A 391 -19.36 -10.02 0.15
C TYR A 391 -20.51 -9.07 -0.13
N GLY A 392 -20.86 -8.85 -1.38
CA GLY A 392 -21.94 -7.98 -1.82
C GLY A 392 -21.57 -6.51 -1.94
N LYS A 393 -22.54 -5.74 -2.46
CA LYS A 393 -22.33 -4.35 -2.88
C LYS A 393 -21.83 -3.44 -1.76
N ASP A 394 -22.40 -3.49 -0.56
CA ASP A 394 -22.00 -2.60 0.54
C ASP A 394 -20.51 -2.76 0.92
N GLN A 395 -19.98 -3.99 0.88
CA GLN A 395 -18.56 -4.24 1.16
C GLN A 395 -17.67 -3.73 0.03
N ALA A 396 -18.05 -3.93 -1.22
CA ALA A 396 -17.34 -3.40 -2.38
C ALA A 396 -17.36 -1.86 -2.41
N ASP A 397 -18.52 -1.27 -2.13
CA ASP A 397 -18.67 0.18 -2.05
C ASP A 397 -17.85 0.78 -0.90
N LEU A 398 -17.72 0.05 0.22
CA LEU A 398 -16.83 0.44 1.31
C LEU A 398 -15.36 0.45 0.86
N HIS A 399 -14.94 -0.56 0.12
CA HIS A 399 -13.58 -0.67 -0.39
C HIS A 399 -13.26 0.52 -1.31
N ILE A 400 -14.09 0.78 -2.31
CA ILE A 400 -13.87 1.87 -3.27
C ILE A 400 -14.09 3.29 -2.68
N ASP A 401 -14.81 3.43 -1.55
CA ASP A 401 -14.88 4.68 -0.76
C ASP A 401 -13.57 4.93 0.00
N GLN A 402 -12.95 3.87 0.50
CA GLN A 402 -11.63 3.95 1.12
C GLN A 402 -10.58 4.36 0.08
N ASP A 403 -10.61 3.79 -1.12
CA ASP A 403 -9.77 4.19 -2.24
C ASP A 403 -9.95 5.66 -2.61
N LEU A 404 -11.20 6.11 -2.73
CA LEU A 404 -11.49 7.52 -2.96
C LEU A 404 -10.86 8.41 -1.87
N SER A 405 -10.94 7.98 -0.62
CA SER A 405 -10.34 8.71 0.51
C SER A 405 -8.81 8.79 0.41
N VAL A 406 -8.15 7.73 -0.04
CA VAL A 406 -6.70 7.67 -0.30
C VAL A 406 -6.33 8.65 -1.41
N TYR A 407 -7.01 8.57 -2.54
CA TYR A 407 -6.80 9.49 -3.67
C TYR A 407 -7.02 10.97 -3.26
N LEU A 408 -8.13 11.28 -2.58
CA LEU A 408 -8.41 12.65 -2.13
C LEU A 408 -7.34 13.17 -1.15
N GLY A 409 -6.74 12.28 -0.36
CA GLY A 409 -5.59 12.60 0.48
C GLY A 409 -4.39 13.05 -0.35
N GLN A 410 -4.02 12.27 -1.36
CA GLN A 410 -2.90 12.60 -2.26
C GLN A 410 -3.18 13.83 -3.11
N SER A 411 -4.39 13.99 -3.62
CA SER A 411 -4.77 15.11 -4.48
C SER A 411 -4.64 16.50 -3.83
N ARG A 412 -4.51 16.56 -2.49
CA ARG A 412 -4.19 17.79 -1.74
C ARG A 412 -2.72 18.17 -1.85
N ILE A 413 -1.85 17.22 -2.20
CA ILE A 413 -0.41 17.42 -2.34
C ILE A 413 -0.09 17.71 -3.80
N ASN A 414 -0.56 16.85 -4.70
CA ASN A 414 -0.42 16.98 -6.15
C ASN A 414 -1.65 16.44 -6.86
N LYS A 415 -1.93 16.99 -8.04
CA LYS A 415 -3.01 16.54 -8.92
C LYS A 415 -2.38 16.16 -10.24
N GLU A 416 -2.39 14.88 -10.56
CA GLU A 416 -1.79 14.34 -11.78
C GLU A 416 -2.86 13.73 -12.69
N THR A 417 -2.54 13.63 -14.00
CA THR A 417 -3.31 12.83 -14.95
C THR A 417 -3.07 11.33 -14.71
N LEU A 418 -3.96 10.47 -15.13
CA LEU A 418 -3.71 9.02 -15.07
C LEU A 418 -2.61 8.64 -16.06
N ILE A 419 -2.77 9.02 -17.31
CA ILE A 419 -1.77 8.79 -18.35
C ILE A 419 -0.81 9.99 -18.37
N ARG A 420 0.45 9.76 -18.02
CA ARG A 420 1.46 10.80 -17.85
C ARG A 420 2.72 10.48 -18.63
N PHE A 421 3.13 11.37 -19.49
CA PHE A 421 4.40 11.27 -20.22
C PHE A 421 5.48 12.20 -19.65
N ASN A 422 5.12 13.10 -18.76
CA ASN A 422 5.98 14.13 -18.19
C ASN A 422 6.22 13.84 -16.69
N TYR A 423 7.12 12.90 -16.38
CA TYR A 423 7.56 12.58 -15.02
C TYR A 423 9.08 12.66 -14.91
N ASP A 424 9.60 12.94 -13.72
CA ASP A 424 11.05 12.97 -13.47
C ASP A 424 11.60 11.55 -13.41
N ASN A 425 10.92 10.68 -12.66
CA ASN A 425 11.24 9.28 -12.51
C ASN A 425 9.97 8.43 -12.71
N ARG A 426 10.08 7.30 -13.44
CA ARG A 426 8.98 6.35 -13.66
C ARG A 426 8.35 5.84 -12.36
N MET A 427 9.13 5.79 -11.27
CA MET A 427 8.63 5.42 -9.94
C MET A 427 7.57 6.38 -9.39
N GLU A 428 7.44 7.60 -9.94
CA GLU A 428 6.38 8.55 -9.59
C GLU A 428 5.00 8.14 -10.12
N MET A 429 4.97 7.17 -11.05
CA MET A 429 3.72 6.60 -11.56
C MET A 429 3.01 5.73 -10.52
N PHE A 430 3.73 5.21 -9.50
CA PHE A 430 3.19 4.34 -8.44
C PHE A 430 2.59 5.19 -7.31
N ASP A 431 1.43 5.76 -7.57
CA ASP A 431 0.74 6.66 -6.66
C ASP A 431 -0.78 6.44 -6.65
N ALA A 432 -1.50 7.13 -5.76
CA ALA A 432 -2.95 7.01 -5.66
C ALA A 432 -3.71 7.46 -6.92
N HIS A 433 -3.05 8.05 -7.91
CA HIS A 433 -3.67 8.32 -9.20
C HIS A 433 -3.73 7.03 -10.04
N SER A 434 -2.60 6.34 -10.22
CA SER A 434 -2.53 5.12 -11.01
C SER A 434 -3.36 3.98 -10.42
N TYR A 435 -3.48 3.90 -9.10
CA TYR A 435 -4.23 2.89 -8.37
C TYR A 435 -5.68 3.33 -8.11
N GLN A 436 -5.90 4.10 -7.06
CA GLN A 436 -7.22 4.39 -6.50
C GLN A 436 -8.09 5.28 -7.40
N LYS A 437 -7.53 6.37 -7.96
CA LYS A 437 -8.26 7.20 -8.93
C LYS A 437 -8.65 6.36 -10.14
N GLY A 438 -7.70 5.58 -10.68
CA GLY A 438 -7.94 4.76 -11.86
C GLY A 438 -9.01 3.70 -11.64
N GLY A 439 -8.97 2.96 -10.52
CA GLY A 439 -10.02 2.00 -10.16
C GLY A 439 -11.40 2.65 -10.05
N ARG A 440 -11.46 3.85 -9.44
CA ARG A 440 -12.72 4.61 -9.37
C ARG A 440 -13.21 5.09 -10.73
N VAL A 441 -12.31 5.48 -11.65
CA VAL A 441 -12.68 5.85 -13.04
C VAL A 441 -13.26 4.67 -13.78
N LEU A 442 -12.70 3.46 -13.64
CA LEU A 442 -13.26 2.24 -14.22
C LEU A 442 -14.66 1.94 -13.65
N HIS A 443 -14.86 2.14 -12.36
CA HIS A 443 -16.17 2.01 -11.73
C HIS A 443 -17.19 3.00 -12.28
N MET A 444 -16.80 4.26 -12.50
CA MET A 444 -17.66 5.26 -13.15
C MET A 444 -18.02 4.86 -14.58
N LEU A 445 -17.04 4.36 -15.35
CA LEU A 445 -17.28 3.92 -16.71
C LEU A 445 -18.28 2.74 -16.75
N ARG A 446 -18.08 1.74 -15.88
CA ARG A 446 -19.00 0.59 -15.75
C ARG A 446 -20.43 1.05 -15.43
N ASN A 447 -20.59 2.00 -14.50
CA ASN A 447 -21.91 2.53 -14.13
C ASN A 447 -22.54 3.35 -15.27
N TYR A 448 -21.73 4.02 -16.10
CA TYR A 448 -22.22 4.81 -17.22
C TYR A 448 -22.70 3.94 -18.39
N ILE A 449 -21.91 2.96 -18.81
CA ILE A 449 -22.23 2.12 -19.99
C ILE A 449 -22.99 0.84 -19.63
N GLY A 450 -23.09 0.49 -18.36
CA GLY A 450 -23.71 -0.72 -17.84
C GLY A 450 -22.81 -1.96 -17.87
N ASP A 451 -23.16 -2.96 -17.06
CA ASP A 451 -22.36 -4.17 -16.84
C ASP A 451 -22.09 -4.94 -18.15
N ASP A 452 -23.12 -5.17 -18.95
CA ASP A 452 -23.02 -5.99 -20.15
C ASP A 452 -22.01 -5.39 -21.15
N ALA A 453 -22.10 -4.08 -21.39
CA ALA A 453 -21.19 -3.38 -22.30
C ALA A 453 -19.78 -3.29 -21.71
N PHE A 454 -19.65 -3.06 -20.40
CA PHE A 454 -18.36 -2.96 -19.74
C PHE A 454 -17.56 -4.28 -19.85
N PHE A 455 -18.15 -5.41 -19.49
CA PHE A 455 -17.44 -6.69 -19.56
C PHE A 455 -17.27 -7.20 -20.98
N ALA A 456 -18.19 -6.87 -21.89
CA ALA A 456 -17.98 -7.16 -23.33
C ALA A 456 -16.82 -6.34 -23.90
N GLY A 457 -16.68 -5.07 -23.51
CA GLY A 457 -15.57 -4.21 -23.91
C GLY A 457 -14.22 -4.71 -23.37
N LEU A 458 -14.18 -5.13 -22.10
CA LEU A 458 -12.98 -5.76 -21.54
C LEU A 458 -12.60 -7.07 -22.24
N ASN A 459 -13.58 -7.91 -22.55
CA ASN A 459 -13.33 -9.14 -23.30
C ASN A 459 -12.75 -8.87 -24.69
N LEU A 460 -13.29 -7.88 -25.40
CA LEU A 460 -12.78 -7.45 -26.70
C LEU A 460 -11.35 -6.91 -26.58
N TYR A 461 -11.11 -6.00 -25.62
CA TYR A 461 -9.78 -5.45 -25.35
C TYR A 461 -8.74 -6.53 -25.09
N LEU A 462 -9.06 -7.54 -24.27
CA LEU A 462 -8.16 -8.65 -23.97
C LEU A 462 -7.87 -9.50 -25.21
N LYS A 463 -8.90 -9.84 -26.01
CA LYS A 463 -8.75 -10.68 -27.21
C LYS A 463 -7.96 -10.00 -28.33
N ASP A 464 -8.23 -8.71 -28.55
CA ASP A 464 -7.57 -7.97 -29.62
C ASP A 464 -6.11 -7.66 -29.32
N ASN A 465 -5.75 -7.64 -28.02
CA ASN A 465 -4.41 -7.25 -27.58
C ASN A 465 -3.69 -8.37 -26.81
N GLU A 466 -4.14 -9.63 -26.89
CA GLU A 466 -3.49 -10.74 -26.17
C GLU A 466 -2.00 -10.84 -26.53
N PHE A 467 -1.14 -10.92 -25.51
CA PHE A 467 0.32 -10.93 -25.61
C PHE A 467 0.94 -9.70 -26.31
N GLN A 468 0.18 -8.60 -26.41
CA GLN A 468 0.64 -7.33 -26.97
C GLN A 468 0.79 -6.29 -25.86
N THR A 469 1.30 -5.13 -26.26
CA THR A 469 1.38 -3.94 -25.42
C THR A 469 0.44 -2.86 -25.93
N VAL A 470 -0.06 -2.03 -25.01
CA VAL A 470 -1.20 -1.13 -25.27
C VAL A 470 -1.00 0.24 -24.65
N GLU A 471 -1.66 1.20 -25.29
CA GLU A 471 -1.90 2.54 -24.76
C GLU A 471 -3.38 2.71 -24.40
N ILE A 472 -3.72 3.77 -23.70
CA ILE A 472 -5.10 4.06 -23.25
C ILE A 472 -6.12 4.06 -24.38
N HIS A 473 -5.70 4.41 -25.59
CA HIS A 473 -6.59 4.46 -26.75
C HIS A 473 -7.06 3.07 -27.22
N ASN A 474 -6.28 2.01 -26.97
CA ASN A 474 -6.71 0.64 -27.23
C ASN A 474 -7.95 0.28 -26.40
N LEU A 475 -7.94 0.67 -25.12
CA LEU A 475 -9.06 0.47 -24.21
C LEU A 475 -10.31 1.26 -24.65
N ARG A 476 -10.13 2.55 -24.98
CA ARG A 476 -11.24 3.39 -25.47
C ARG A 476 -11.90 2.80 -26.70
N LEU A 477 -11.11 2.41 -27.70
CA LEU A 477 -11.62 1.86 -28.96
C LEU A 477 -12.40 0.55 -28.76
N ALA A 478 -11.97 -0.31 -27.83
CA ALA A 478 -12.72 -1.53 -27.49
C ALA A 478 -14.12 -1.21 -26.91
N PHE A 479 -14.23 -0.23 -26.05
CA PHE A 479 -15.52 0.20 -25.51
C PHE A 479 -16.38 0.91 -26.55
N GLU A 480 -15.81 1.75 -27.42
CA GLU A 480 -16.52 2.42 -28.53
C GLU A 480 -17.06 1.42 -29.54
N GLU A 481 -16.31 0.33 -29.83
CA GLU A 481 -16.77 -0.74 -30.74
C GLU A 481 -17.98 -1.48 -30.16
N VAL A 482 -17.99 -1.74 -28.85
CA VAL A 482 -19.09 -2.44 -28.18
C VAL A 482 -20.32 -1.57 -28.01
N THR A 483 -20.14 -0.32 -27.59
CA THR A 483 -21.26 0.58 -27.26
C THR A 483 -21.81 1.32 -28.47
N GLY A 484 -20.98 1.55 -29.48
CA GLY A 484 -21.27 2.46 -30.61
C GLY A 484 -21.27 3.94 -30.20
N GLU A 485 -20.82 4.28 -29.00
CA GLU A 485 -20.75 5.66 -28.50
C GLU A 485 -19.35 6.23 -28.68
N ASP A 486 -19.25 7.54 -28.89
CA ASP A 486 -17.98 8.27 -28.79
C ASP A 486 -17.66 8.52 -27.32
N LEU A 487 -16.62 7.86 -26.79
CA LEU A 487 -16.18 7.99 -25.42
C LEU A 487 -14.95 8.91 -25.25
N ASN A 488 -14.57 9.66 -26.29
CA ASN A 488 -13.45 10.60 -26.20
C ASN A 488 -13.64 11.62 -25.06
N TRP A 489 -14.87 12.11 -24.85
CA TRP A 489 -15.18 13.04 -23.75
C TRP A 489 -14.83 12.43 -22.38
N PHE A 490 -15.16 11.14 -22.15
CA PHE A 490 -14.90 10.45 -20.90
C PHE A 490 -13.39 10.24 -20.69
N PHE A 491 -12.70 9.68 -21.70
CA PHE A 491 -11.27 9.38 -21.60
C PHE A 491 -10.42 10.67 -21.48
N ASN A 492 -10.74 11.70 -22.23
CA ASN A 492 -10.03 12.98 -22.14
C ASN A 492 -10.15 13.61 -20.75
N GLN A 493 -11.35 13.54 -20.16
CA GLN A 493 -11.64 14.13 -18.86
C GLN A 493 -11.02 13.34 -17.70
N TRP A 494 -11.07 12.00 -17.74
CA TRP A 494 -10.73 11.19 -16.59
C TRP A 494 -9.33 10.57 -16.66
N PHE A 495 -8.83 10.23 -17.84
CA PHE A 495 -7.50 9.65 -18.01
C PHE A 495 -6.43 10.68 -18.38
N LEU A 496 -6.79 11.68 -19.20
CA LEU A 496 -5.86 12.64 -19.77
C LEU A 496 -5.89 14.03 -19.11
N SER A 497 -6.78 14.25 -18.12
CA SER A 497 -6.84 15.49 -17.34
C SER A 497 -6.59 15.21 -15.85
N ALA A 498 -6.08 16.23 -15.16
CA ALA A 498 -5.78 16.16 -13.74
C ALA A 498 -7.01 16.44 -12.85
N GLY A 499 -6.92 16.13 -11.58
CA GLY A 499 -7.90 16.50 -10.56
C GLY A 499 -9.20 15.72 -10.60
N HIS A 500 -10.25 16.36 -10.05
CA HIS A 500 -11.60 15.82 -9.90
C HIS A 500 -12.59 16.97 -9.64
N PRO A 501 -13.91 16.80 -9.85
CA PRO A 501 -14.91 17.79 -9.55
C PRO A 501 -15.10 17.99 -8.04
N ILE A 502 -15.31 19.24 -7.65
CA ILE A 502 -15.74 19.64 -6.31
C ILE A 502 -17.12 20.21 -6.47
N ILE A 503 -18.13 19.48 -5.98
CA ILE A 503 -19.54 19.77 -6.18
C ILE A 503 -20.16 20.36 -4.93
N GLU A 504 -20.85 21.49 -5.09
CA GLU A 504 -21.74 22.07 -4.11
C GLU A 504 -23.19 21.98 -4.60
N VAL A 505 -24.08 21.46 -3.74
CA VAL A 505 -25.51 21.29 -4.04
C VAL A 505 -26.32 22.21 -3.15
N GLU A 506 -27.01 23.19 -3.77
CA GLU A 506 -27.91 24.07 -3.09
C GLU A 506 -29.39 23.73 -3.42
N LYS A 507 -30.27 23.91 -2.46
CA LYS A 507 -31.68 23.55 -2.53
C LYS A 507 -32.55 24.76 -2.15
N ASN A 508 -33.50 25.14 -3.00
CA ASN A 508 -34.44 26.20 -2.70
C ASN A 508 -35.86 25.79 -3.11
N PHE A 509 -36.80 25.83 -2.17
CA PHE A 509 -38.21 25.56 -2.44
C PHE A 509 -39.03 26.81 -2.17
N ALA A 510 -39.68 27.34 -3.20
CA ALA A 510 -40.59 28.49 -3.14
C ALA A 510 -41.71 28.34 -4.16
N ASP A 511 -42.91 28.80 -3.80
CA ASP A 511 -44.08 28.89 -4.70
C ASP A 511 -44.40 27.57 -5.46
N GLY A 512 -44.23 26.43 -4.80
CA GLY A 512 -44.48 25.11 -5.41
C GLY A 512 -43.40 24.64 -6.40
N LYS A 513 -42.25 25.29 -6.41
CA LYS A 513 -41.08 24.91 -7.22
C LYS A 513 -39.89 24.62 -6.33
N LEU A 514 -39.27 23.50 -6.59
CA LEU A 514 -37.95 23.16 -6.05
C LEU A 514 -36.90 23.46 -7.13
N ALA A 515 -35.96 24.33 -6.83
CA ALA A 515 -34.76 24.54 -7.62
C ALA A 515 -33.58 23.83 -6.91
N VAL A 516 -32.87 22.96 -7.64
CA VAL A 516 -31.63 22.33 -7.19
C VAL A 516 -30.52 22.89 -8.05
N THR A 517 -29.62 23.66 -7.45
CA THR A 517 -28.47 24.26 -8.10
C THR A 517 -27.25 23.41 -7.81
N ILE A 518 -26.55 22.99 -8.86
CA ILE A 518 -25.31 22.21 -8.77
C ILE A 518 -24.18 23.08 -9.30
N GLN A 519 -23.19 23.33 -8.48
CA GLN A 519 -22.03 24.14 -8.80
C GLN A 519 -20.75 23.32 -8.71
N GLN A 520 -19.90 23.42 -9.72
CA GLN A 520 -18.55 22.89 -9.75
C GLN A 520 -17.57 24.00 -9.33
N THR A 521 -16.75 23.74 -8.29
CA THR A 521 -15.89 24.79 -7.68
C THR A 521 -14.39 24.48 -7.78
N GLN A 522 -13.99 23.34 -8.36
CA GLN A 522 -12.61 22.96 -8.55
C GLN A 522 -11.82 23.97 -9.37
N ASP A 523 -10.51 24.02 -9.08
CA ASP A 523 -9.50 24.82 -9.82
C ASP A 523 -8.14 24.11 -9.82
N GLY A 524 -7.22 24.64 -10.59
CA GLY A 524 -5.83 24.21 -10.62
C GLY A 524 -5.31 24.01 -12.04
N PRO A 525 -3.99 23.88 -12.19
CA PRO A 525 -3.39 23.59 -13.49
C PRO A 525 -3.85 22.22 -13.98
N ASP A 526 -4.14 22.11 -15.27
CA ASP A 526 -4.56 20.90 -15.97
C ASP A 526 -5.85 20.25 -15.44
N VAL A 527 -6.56 20.92 -14.52
CA VAL A 527 -7.87 20.49 -14.01
C VAL A 527 -8.96 21.11 -14.90
N PRO A 528 -9.90 20.32 -15.45
CA PRO A 528 -11.02 20.85 -16.22
C PRO A 528 -11.82 21.86 -15.43
N GLU A 529 -12.12 23.02 -16.03
CA GLU A 529 -13.03 24.00 -15.41
C GLU A 529 -14.43 23.41 -15.19
N VAL A 530 -14.84 22.51 -16.09
CA VAL A 530 -16.12 21.82 -16.05
C VAL A 530 -15.87 20.34 -16.37
N PHE A 531 -16.29 19.47 -15.45
CA PHE A 531 -16.44 18.04 -15.72
C PHE A 531 -17.85 17.78 -16.23
N GLU A 532 -17.95 16.97 -17.26
CA GLU A 532 -19.22 16.44 -17.72
C GLU A 532 -19.60 15.24 -16.86
N ILE A 533 -20.72 15.33 -16.13
CA ILE A 533 -21.11 14.38 -15.09
C ILE A 533 -22.53 13.88 -15.35
N PRO A 534 -22.70 12.69 -15.94
CA PRO A 534 -23.99 11.99 -15.89
C PRO A 534 -24.23 11.44 -14.49
N THR A 535 -25.40 11.71 -13.90
CA THR A 535 -25.75 11.25 -12.55
C THR A 535 -27.26 11.32 -12.32
N THR A 536 -27.73 10.96 -11.13
CA THR A 536 -29.15 10.97 -10.75
C THR A 536 -29.44 11.90 -9.58
N LEU A 537 -30.49 12.68 -9.71
CA LEU A 537 -31.11 13.42 -8.61
C LEU A 537 -32.30 12.63 -8.06
N TYR A 538 -32.28 12.38 -6.76
CA TYR A 538 -33.36 11.75 -6.01
C TYR A 538 -34.11 12.79 -5.18
N VAL A 539 -35.44 12.83 -5.28
CA VAL A 539 -36.30 13.76 -4.54
C VAL A 539 -37.41 12.97 -3.85
N LEU A 540 -37.36 12.90 -2.52
CA LEU A 540 -38.38 12.27 -1.69
C LEU A 540 -39.40 13.33 -1.19
N GLN A 541 -40.70 13.14 -1.46
CA GLN A 541 -41.79 14.02 -1.05
C GLN A 541 -42.45 13.52 0.26
N PRO A 542 -43.18 14.41 1.01
CA PRO A 542 -43.84 14.02 2.26
C PRO A 542 -44.87 12.91 2.11
N ASN A 543 -45.50 12.77 0.94
CA ASN A 543 -46.46 11.70 0.62
C ASN A 543 -45.78 10.35 0.25
N GLY A 544 -44.48 10.25 0.38
CA GLY A 544 -43.71 9.05 0.03
C GLY A 544 -43.42 8.88 -1.46
N ILE A 545 -43.87 9.82 -2.31
CA ILE A 545 -43.57 9.79 -3.74
C ILE A 545 -42.05 10.11 -3.92
N VAL A 546 -41.39 9.24 -4.64
CA VAL A 546 -40.01 9.42 -5.08
C VAL A 546 -39.98 9.89 -6.52
N ARG A 547 -39.14 10.86 -6.83
CA ARG A 547 -38.79 11.25 -8.19
C ARG A 547 -37.32 11.11 -8.38
N GLU A 548 -36.95 10.24 -9.28
CA GLU A 548 -35.57 10.10 -9.80
C GLU A 548 -35.51 10.82 -11.14
N LYS A 549 -34.46 11.59 -11.34
CA LYS A 549 -34.19 12.29 -12.59
C LYS A 549 -32.74 12.09 -12.96
N GLU A 550 -32.51 11.38 -14.05
CA GLU A 550 -31.22 11.38 -14.72
C GLU A 550 -30.90 12.80 -15.21
N ILE A 551 -29.71 13.26 -14.86
CA ILE A 551 -29.18 14.57 -15.25
C ILE A 551 -27.78 14.41 -15.83
N ARG A 552 -27.39 15.36 -16.64
CA ARG A 552 -26.05 15.47 -17.19
C ARG A 552 -25.58 16.91 -16.97
N ILE A 553 -24.59 17.06 -16.09
CA ILE A 553 -24.02 18.37 -15.77
C ILE A 553 -22.96 18.66 -16.83
N THR A 554 -23.10 19.79 -17.51
CA THR A 554 -22.22 20.23 -18.60
C THR A 554 -21.73 21.66 -18.44
N LYS A 555 -22.10 22.30 -17.32
CA LYS A 555 -21.72 23.68 -17.01
C LYS A 555 -21.14 23.79 -15.61
N ARG A 556 -20.42 24.86 -15.37
CA ARG A 556 -19.88 25.18 -14.06
C ARG A 556 -20.98 25.37 -13.00
N MET A 557 -22.16 25.84 -13.42
CA MET A 557 -23.36 25.97 -12.59
C MET A 557 -24.57 25.60 -13.44
N GLU A 558 -25.42 24.70 -12.94
CA GLU A 558 -26.68 24.29 -13.55
C GLU A 558 -27.76 24.17 -12.49
N GLU A 559 -28.98 24.54 -12.89
CA GLU A 559 -30.19 24.50 -12.06
C GLU A 559 -31.18 23.50 -12.65
N PHE A 560 -31.75 22.65 -11.79
CA PHE A 560 -32.77 21.66 -12.12
C PHE A 560 -34.05 21.96 -11.33
N GLU A 561 -35.12 22.21 -12.04
CA GLU A 561 -36.43 22.52 -11.44
C GLU A 561 -37.35 21.31 -11.36
N PHE A 562 -38.09 21.21 -10.25
CA PHE A 562 -39.17 20.26 -10.01
C PHE A 562 -40.39 21.00 -9.53
N THR A 563 -41.60 20.68 -10.06
CA THR A 563 -42.86 21.19 -9.51
C THR A 563 -43.35 20.25 -8.43
N LEU A 564 -43.48 20.75 -7.21
CA LEU A 564 -43.88 19.98 -6.03
C LEU A 564 -45.01 20.75 -5.31
N ASN A 565 -45.94 20.02 -4.68
CA ASN A 565 -47.03 20.64 -3.90
C ASN A 565 -46.55 21.09 -2.51
N GLU A 566 -45.49 20.44 -1.98
CA GLU A 566 -44.96 20.66 -0.64
C GLU A 566 -43.43 20.58 -0.69
N PRO A 567 -42.70 21.16 0.27
CA PRO A 567 -41.25 20.99 0.37
C PRO A 567 -40.86 19.51 0.41
N PRO A 568 -39.77 19.06 -0.27
CA PRO A 568 -39.34 17.71 -0.22
C PRO A 568 -38.78 17.33 1.17
N LEU A 569 -38.90 16.07 1.54
CA LEU A 569 -38.28 15.53 2.76
C LEU A 569 -36.79 15.32 2.61
N LEU A 570 -36.33 14.97 1.41
CA LEU A 570 -34.93 14.71 1.11
C LEU A 570 -34.66 14.98 -0.36
N ILE A 571 -33.49 15.54 -0.62
CA ILE A 571 -32.90 15.61 -1.95
C ILE A 571 -31.51 14.95 -1.82
N ASN A 572 -31.21 13.99 -2.71
CA ASN A 572 -29.93 13.30 -2.72
C ASN A 572 -29.35 13.34 -4.14
N PHE A 573 -28.13 13.85 -4.24
CA PHE A 573 -27.35 13.92 -5.47
C PHE A 573 -26.37 12.75 -5.51
N ASP A 574 -26.14 12.19 -6.68
CA ASP A 574 -25.30 11.02 -6.89
C ASP A 574 -25.75 9.86 -5.97
N LEU A 575 -26.94 9.36 -6.27
CA LEU A 575 -27.67 8.42 -5.39
C LEU A 575 -26.82 7.18 -5.08
N ASP A 576 -26.12 6.65 -6.07
CA ASP A 576 -25.27 5.46 -5.95
C ASP A 576 -23.83 5.76 -5.49
N LYS A 577 -23.50 7.03 -5.25
CA LYS A 577 -22.19 7.50 -4.80
C LYS A 577 -21.03 7.05 -5.69
N VAL A 578 -21.27 7.09 -7.00
CA VAL A 578 -20.32 6.62 -8.01
C VAL A 578 -19.25 7.66 -8.36
N LEU A 579 -19.57 8.94 -8.20
CA LEU A 579 -18.72 10.04 -8.67
C LEU A 579 -17.32 10.01 -8.02
N LEU A 580 -16.28 10.12 -8.83
CA LEU A 580 -14.93 10.47 -8.40
C LEU A 580 -14.88 11.97 -8.10
N GLY A 581 -14.90 12.37 -6.84
CA GLY A 581 -14.88 13.77 -6.47
C GLY A 581 -15.32 14.00 -5.03
N THR A 582 -15.53 15.25 -4.70
CA THR A 582 -16.14 15.65 -3.42
C THR A 582 -17.50 16.30 -3.66
N VAL A 583 -18.48 15.91 -2.87
CA VAL A 583 -19.85 16.42 -2.97
C VAL A 583 -20.29 16.96 -1.61
N ASP A 584 -20.58 18.25 -1.55
CA ASP A 584 -21.24 18.86 -0.41
C ASP A 584 -22.74 19.08 -0.74
N GLN A 585 -23.57 18.27 -0.11
CA GLN A 585 -25.02 18.32 -0.31
C GLN A 585 -25.74 19.23 0.71
N ASN A 586 -24.99 19.85 1.63
CA ASN A 586 -25.54 20.75 2.65
C ASN A 586 -26.77 20.15 3.38
N PHE A 587 -26.67 18.88 3.78
CA PHE A 587 -27.73 18.22 4.51
C PHE A 587 -27.97 18.88 5.86
N GLU A 588 -29.23 19.20 6.14
CA GLU A 588 -29.65 19.67 7.44
C GLU A 588 -29.75 18.54 8.46
N LYS A 589 -29.53 18.86 9.74
CA LYS A 589 -29.72 17.90 10.82
C LYS A 589 -31.11 17.25 10.81
N SER A 590 -32.13 18.01 10.46
CA SER A 590 -33.52 17.57 10.34
C SER A 590 -33.73 16.50 9.28
N GLU A 591 -32.87 16.44 8.25
CA GLU A 591 -32.90 15.45 7.19
C GLU A 591 -32.24 14.12 7.60
N ALA A 592 -31.41 14.09 8.66
CA ALA A 592 -30.60 12.92 9.02
C ALA A 592 -31.42 11.63 9.21
N ILE A 593 -32.58 11.72 9.88
CA ILE A 593 -33.43 10.54 10.14
C ILE A 593 -34.06 10.05 8.84
N VAL A 594 -34.47 10.97 7.98
CA VAL A 594 -35.02 10.64 6.67
C VAL A 594 -33.95 10.04 5.78
N LEU A 595 -32.76 10.63 5.77
CA LEU A 595 -31.59 10.15 5.01
C LEU A 595 -31.24 8.72 5.41
N TYR A 596 -31.10 8.42 6.72
CA TYR A 596 -30.80 7.07 7.20
C TYR A 596 -31.86 6.03 6.81
N ASN A 597 -33.14 6.40 6.95
CA ASN A 597 -34.24 5.46 6.75
C ASN A 597 -34.56 5.20 5.26
N ASN A 598 -34.12 6.08 4.37
CA ASN A 598 -34.34 5.99 2.92
C ASN A 598 -33.00 5.89 2.16
N ALA A 599 -31.92 5.54 2.85
CA ALA A 599 -30.60 5.38 2.24
C ALA A 599 -30.58 4.21 1.25
N ASN A 600 -30.16 4.45 0.04
CA ASN A 600 -29.84 3.42 -0.94
C ASN A 600 -28.39 2.95 -0.82
N HIS A 601 -27.53 3.77 -0.21
CA HIS A 601 -26.11 3.50 -0.07
C HIS A 601 -25.68 3.67 1.39
N PHE A 602 -24.76 2.83 1.87
CA PHE A 602 -24.31 2.89 3.26
C PHE A 602 -23.68 4.25 3.64
N LEU A 603 -23.11 4.98 2.68
CA LEU A 603 -22.57 6.33 2.92
C LEU A 603 -23.64 7.32 3.36
N ASP A 604 -24.88 7.20 2.89
CA ASP A 604 -26.00 8.04 3.35
C ASP A 604 -26.32 7.78 4.83
N LYS A 605 -26.27 6.50 5.26
CA LYS A 605 -26.41 6.14 6.68
C LYS A 605 -25.25 6.68 7.52
N LYS A 606 -24.02 6.58 7.01
CA LYS A 606 -22.81 7.13 7.65
C LYS A 606 -22.89 8.64 7.80
N GLU A 607 -23.38 9.35 6.76
CA GLU A 607 -23.57 10.78 6.78
C GLU A 607 -24.65 11.20 7.79
N ALA A 608 -25.77 10.49 7.84
CA ALA A 608 -26.82 10.70 8.82
C ALA A 608 -26.28 10.60 10.26
N ILE A 609 -25.47 9.57 10.55
CA ILE A 609 -24.80 9.42 11.84
C ILE A 609 -23.87 10.61 12.12
N ARG A 610 -23.09 11.07 11.13
CA ARG A 610 -22.19 12.21 11.25
C ARG A 610 -22.93 13.50 11.65
N LEU A 611 -24.10 13.75 11.05
CA LEU A 611 -24.94 14.93 11.32
C LEU A 611 -25.45 14.96 12.76
N ILE A 612 -25.75 13.80 13.35
CA ILE A 612 -26.43 13.73 14.64
C ILE A 612 -25.53 13.31 15.83
N LYS A 613 -24.32 12.83 15.62
CA LYS A 613 -23.44 12.26 16.67
C LYS A 613 -23.22 13.15 17.90
N ASN A 614 -23.44 14.46 17.76
CA ASN A 614 -23.27 15.42 18.85
C ASN A 614 -24.62 15.92 19.42
N GLN A 615 -25.75 15.38 18.97
CA GLN A 615 -27.09 15.77 19.39
C GLN A 615 -27.55 15.01 20.64
N LYS A 616 -28.53 15.58 21.37
CA LYS A 616 -29.06 15.03 22.62
C LYS A 616 -30.56 14.75 22.55
N ASP A 617 -31.24 15.21 21.50
CA ASP A 617 -32.69 14.98 21.35
C ASP A 617 -32.96 13.47 21.15
N SER A 618 -34.16 13.05 21.58
CA SER A 618 -34.51 11.64 21.59
C SER A 618 -34.40 10.98 20.21
N ALA A 619 -34.83 11.67 19.16
CA ALA A 619 -34.82 11.13 17.80
C ALA A 619 -33.38 10.86 17.30
N SER A 620 -32.43 11.73 17.59
CA SER A 620 -31.01 11.53 17.29
C SER A 620 -30.42 10.35 18.09
N LEU A 621 -30.74 10.25 19.38
CA LEU A 621 -30.28 9.14 20.22
C LEU A 621 -30.89 7.79 19.77
N ASP A 622 -32.19 7.79 19.41
CA ASP A 622 -32.86 6.59 18.88
C ASP A 622 -32.22 6.12 17.56
N LEU A 623 -31.78 7.05 16.71
CA LEU A 623 -31.10 6.71 15.48
C LEU A 623 -29.71 6.07 15.73
N ILE A 624 -28.92 6.58 16.68
CA ILE A 624 -27.65 5.93 17.03
C ILE A 624 -27.90 4.53 17.62
N GLU A 625 -28.91 4.38 18.49
CA GLU A 625 -29.27 3.03 19.01
C GLU A 625 -29.69 2.06 17.88
N LYS A 626 -30.46 2.55 16.89
CA LYS A 626 -30.80 1.78 15.69
C LYS A 626 -29.54 1.38 14.91
N ALA A 627 -28.63 2.33 14.69
CA ALA A 627 -27.41 2.13 13.93
C ALA A 627 -26.42 1.15 14.59
N LEU A 628 -26.43 1.01 15.92
CA LEU A 628 -25.68 -0.05 16.64
C LEU A 628 -26.13 -1.46 16.25
N LYS A 629 -27.29 -1.61 15.64
CA LYS A 629 -27.90 -2.88 15.20
C LYS A 629 -28.09 -2.97 13.69
N ASP A 630 -27.43 -2.09 12.91
CA ASP A 630 -27.53 -2.12 11.45
C ASP A 630 -26.96 -3.42 10.88
N ASP A 631 -27.53 -3.91 9.80
CA ASP A 631 -27.10 -5.14 9.15
C ASP A 631 -25.65 -5.04 8.65
N PHE A 632 -25.26 -3.86 8.15
CA PHE A 632 -23.91 -3.65 7.66
C PHE A 632 -22.92 -3.32 8.80
N TRP A 633 -21.93 -4.15 8.97
CA TRP A 633 -20.95 -4.04 10.06
C TRP A 633 -20.28 -2.67 10.18
N TYR A 634 -20.02 -1.98 9.06
CA TYR A 634 -19.35 -0.69 9.07
C TYR A 634 -20.23 0.43 9.60
N ILE A 635 -21.55 0.33 9.43
CA ILE A 635 -22.51 1.24 10.06
C ILE A 635 -22.56 0.98 11.57
N ARG A 636 -22.54 -0.27 12.03
CA ARG A 636 -22.42 -0.59 13.46
C ARG A 636 -21.13 0.02 14.04
N LYS A 637 -19.98 -0.12 13.34
CA LYS A 637 -18.72 0.52 13.72
C LYS A 637 -18.82 2.04 13.84
N SER A 638 -19.46 2.68 12.86
CA SER A 638 -19.69 4.14 12.83
C SER A 638 -20.56 4.59 14.01
N ALA A 639 -21.58 3.81 14.35
CA ALA A 639 -22.43 4.06 15.51
C ALA A 639 -21.67 3.93 16.84
N ILE A 640 -20.82 2.88 16.98
CA ILE A 640 -19.94 2.70 18.16
C ILE A 640 -19.04 3.92 18.34
N GLN A 641 -18.48 4.46 17.27
CA GLN A 641 -17.65 5.68 17.33
C GLN A 641 -18.45 6.94 17.70
N ALA A 642 -19.76 6.93 17.44
CA ALA A 642 -20.68 8.04 17.72
C ALA A 642 -21.38 7.97 19.10
N VAL A 643 -21.14 6.94 19.93
CA VAL A 643 -21.90 6.69 21.16
C VAL A 643 -21.70 7.72 22.28
N LYS A 644 -20.77 8.66 22.17
CA LYS A 644 -20.43 9.59 23.26
C LYS A 644 -21.65 10.27 23.90
N LYS A 645 -22.58 10.77 23.11
CA LYS A 645 -23.79 11.41 23.62
C LYS A 645 -24.79 10.41 24.16
N LEU A 646 -24.94 9.28 23.49
CA LEU A 646 -25.78 8.18 23.92
C LEU A 646 -25.32 7.63 25.28
N ALA A 647 -24.01 7.46 25.48
CA ALA A 647 -23.40 7.01 26.73
C ALA A 647 -23.72 7.97 27.91
N ASN A 648 -23.78 9.27 27.65
CA ASN A 648 -24.09 10.25 28.68
C ASN A 648 -25.59 10.32 29.01
N GLU A 649 -26.45 10.25 28.00
CA GLU A 649 -27.89 10.45 28.19
C GLU A 649 -28.66 9.14 28.50
N ARG A 650 -28.12 7.98 28.06
CA ARG A 650 -28.71 6.64 28.24
C ARG A 650 -27.66 5.58 28.64
N PRO A 651 -26.93 5.78 29.73
CA PRO A 651 -25.74 5.01 30.06
C PRO A 651 -25.99 3.49 30.16
N GLU A 652 -27.03 3.07 30.86
CA GLU A 652 -27.33 1.64 31.10
C GLU A 652 -27.60 0.90 29.78
N ARG A 653 -28.45 1.44 28.93
CA ARG A 653 -28.80 0.84 27.64
C ARG A 653 -27.61 0.83 26.69
N THR A 654 -26.80 1.88 26.72
CA THR A 654 -25.59 1.96 25.87
C THR A 654 -24.56 0.95 26.30
N LEU A 655 -24.32 0.81 27.60
CA LEU A 655 -23.38 -0.17 28.11
C LEU A 655 -23.82 -1.61 27.78
N GLU A 656 -25.12 -1.92 27.92
CA GLU A 656 -25.68 -3.23 27.56
C GLU A 656 -25.45 -3.54 26.06
N ALA A 657 -25.79 -2.61 25.17
CA ALA A 657 -25.58 -2.75 23.75
C ALA A 657 -24.09 -2.93 23.37
N LEU A 658 -23.21 -2.16 23.99
CA LEU A 658 -21.77 -2.30 23.76
C LEU A 658 -21.22 -3.62 24.29
N LYS A 659 -21.72 -4.13 25.42
CA LYS A 659 -21.35 -5.46 25.95
C LYS A 659 -21.81 -6.57 25.01
N GLU A 660 -23.00 -6.47 24.44
CA GLU A 660 -23.53 -7.43 23.46
C GLU A 660 -22.66 -7.45 22.20
N ILE A 661 -22.34 -6.26 21.63
CA ILE A 661 -21.46 -6.14 20.45
C ILE A 661 -20.07 -6.69 20.78
N ALA A 662 -19.47 -6.31 21.90
CA ALA A 662 -18.16 -6.81 22.32
C ALA A 662 -18.10 -8.32 22.50
N ALA A 663 -19.24 -8.95 22.81
CA ALA A 663 -19.33 -10.38 23.04
C ALA A 663 -19.55 -11.18 21.75
N SER A 664 -20.33 -10.67 20.79
CA SER A 664 -20.94 -11.50 19.76
C SER A 664 -21.00 -10.90 18.36
N ASP A 665 -20.54 -9.65 18.13
CA ASP A 665 -20.51 -9.13 16.76
C ASP A 665 -19.63 -10.02 15.87
N GLU A 666 -20.11 -10.33 14.69
CA GLU A 666 -19.39 -11.19 13.73
C GLU A 666 -18.03 -10.63 13.34
N LYS A 667 -17.91 -9.28 13.24
CA LYS A 667 -16.66 -8.59 12.89
C LYS A 667 -15.83 -8.31 14.15
N SER A 668 -14.62 -8.85 14.20
CA SER A 668 -13.66 -8.61 15.28
C SER A 668 -13.38 -7.13 15.51
N ALA A 669 -13.32 -6.35 14.43
CA ALA A 669 -13.15 -4.90 14.48
C ALA A 669 -14.26 -4.20 15.30
N ASN A 670 -15.51 -4.66 15.22
CA ASN A 670 -16.64 -4.13 16.00
C ASN A 670 -16.54 -4.56 17.46
N ARG A 671 -16.19 -5.83 17.72
CA ARG A 671 -15.97 -6.31 19.09
C ARG A 671 -14.88 -5.50 19.78
N ALA A 672 -13.75 -5.27 19.10
CA ALA A 672 -12.65 -4.45 19.61
C ALA A 672 -13.07 -2.98 19.84
N ALA A 673 -13.80 -2.38 18.88
CA ALA A 673 -14.29 -1.01 18.99
C ALA A 673 -15.25 -0.85 20.19
N ALA A 674 -16.11 -1.85 20.44
CA ALA A 674 -17.02 -1.86 21.58
C ALA A 674 -16.26 -1.96 22.91
N VAL A 675 -15.23 -2.83 23.02
CA VAL A 675 -14.35 -2.86 24.20
C VAL A 675 -13.67 -1.53 24.43
N THR A 676 -13.17 -0.89 23.37
CA THR A 676 -12.54 0.43 23.43
C THR A 676 -13.54 1.51 23.90
N ALA A 677 -14.77 1.48 23.41
CA ALA A 677 -15.83 2.41 23.84
C ALA A 677 -16.21 2.18 25.31
N ILE A 678 -16.31 0.93 25.75
CA ILE A 678 -16.51 0.57 27.16
C ILE A 678 -15.35 1.10 28.02
N SER A 679 -14.11 0.84 27.62
CA SER A 679 -12.92 1.35 28.30
C SER A 679 -12.91 2.86 28.44
N LYS A 680 -13.44 3.57 27.44
CA LYS A 680 -13.45 5.03 27.41
C LYS A 680 -14.56 5.67 28.24
N TYR A 681 -15.76 5.08 28.24
CA TYR A 681 -16.95 5.72 28.80
C TYR A 681 -17.53 5.02 30.04
N PHE A 682 -17.18 3.75 30.26
CA PHE A 682 -17.83 2.89 31.26
C PHE A 682 -16.83 1.99 32.04
N ILE A 683 -15.56 2.38 32.13
CA ILE A 683 -14.54 1.52 32.73
C ILE A 683 -14.82 1.25 34.22
N GLU A 684 -15.46 2.19 34.92
CA GLU A 684 -15.80 2.03 36.34
C GLU A 684 -17.01 1.12 36.55
N GLU A 685 -17.96 1.11 35.62
CA GLU A 685 -19.20 0.35 35.66
C GLU A 685 -19.03 -1.13 35.23
N VAL A 686 -17.89 -1.46 34.64
CA VAL A 686 -17.60 -2.81 34.15
C VAL A 686 -16.73 -3.56 35.17
N ASP A 687 -17.10 -4.77 35.48
CA ASP A 687 -16.32 -5.65 36.32
C ASP A 687 -15.15 -6.31 35.57
N MET A 688 -14.20 -6.85 36.32
CA MET A 688 -13.07 -7.58 35.71
C MET A 688 -13.50 -8.87 35.03
N ASP A 689 -14.59 -9.51 35.50
CA ASP A 689 -15.07 -10.76 34.92
C ASP A 689 -15.49 -10.59 33.46
N PHE A 690 -16.10 -9.46 33.12
CA PHE A 690 -16.40 -9.12 31.72
C PHE A 690 -15.12 -9.01 30.89
N LEU A 691 -14.12 -8.27 31.36
CA LEU A 691 -12.84 -8.09 30.68
C LEU A 691 -12.07 -9.41 30.56
N ASP A 692 -12.10 -10.25 31.62
CA ASP A 692 -11.50 -11.59 31.59
C ASP A 692 -12.18 -12.51 30.56
N GLY A 693 -13.47 -12.33 30.34
CA GLY A 693 -14.20 -12.98 29.24
C GLY A 693 -13.66 -12.58 27.86
N ARG A 694 -13.28 -11.33 27.68
CA ARG A 694 -12.75 -10.80 26.39
C ARG A 694 -11.30 -11.22 26.12
N LYS A 695 -10.49 -11.49 27.13
CA LYS A 695 -9.13 -12.05 26.98
C LYS A 695 -9.13 -13.40 26.25
N LYS A 696 -10.26 -14.09 26.17
CA LYS A 696 -10.44 -15.40 25.51
C LYS A 696 -10.82 -15.28 24.03
N ASP A 697 -11.02 -14.08 23.52
CA ASP A 697 -11.32 -13.88 22.10
C ASP A 697 -10.15 -14.37 21.24
N LEU A 698 -10.46 -14.88 20.07
CA LEU A 698 -9.44 -15.35 19.13
C LEU A 698 -8.78 -14.19 18.37
N SER A 699 -9.45 -13.04 18.24
CA SER A 699 -8.96 -11.87 17.53
C SER A 699 -7.91 -11.12 18.32
N TYR A 700 -6.80 -10.81 17.68
CA TYR A 700 -5.76 -9.95 18.25
C TYR A 700 -6.25 -8.52 18.47
N TYR A 701 -7.17 -7.99 17.63
CA TYR A 701 -7.77 -6.68 17.87
C TYR A 701 -8.53 -6.60 19.16
N VAL A 702 -9.34 -7.64 19.47
CA VAL A 702 -10.12 -7.70 20.72
C VAL A 702 -9.21 -7.83 21.92
N ILE A 703 -8.16 -8.64 21.83
CA ILE A 703 -7.18 -8.80 22.92
C ILE A 703 -6.42 -7.54 23.18
N SER A 704 -5.95 -6.82 22.13
CA SER A 704 -5.29 -5.53 22.30
C SER A 704 -6.19 -4.50 22.98
N ALA A 705 -7.45 -4.38 22.54
CA ALA A 705 -8.42 -3.48 23.17
C ALA A 705 -8.72 -3.87 24.63
N THR A 706 -8.74 -5.19 24.92
CA THR A 706 -8.98 -5.71 26.26
C THR A 706 -7.77 -5.45 27.17
N LEU A 707 -6.56 -5.64 26.67
CA LEU A 707 -5.33 -5.35 27.42
C LEU A 707 -5.28 -3.88 27.85
N ASP A 708 -5.59 -2.96 26.93
CA ASP A 708 -5.68 -1.53 27.25
C ASP A 708 -6.77 -1.24 28.30
N ALA A 709 -7.94 -1.85 28.16
CA ALA A 709 -9.05 -1.70 29.12
C ALA A 709 -8.70 -2.24 30.51
N VAL A 710 -8.07 -3.41 30.59
CA VAL A 710 -7.60 -4.00 31.85
C VAL A 710 -6.56 -3.10 32.52
N HIS A 711 -5.57 -2.62 31.74
CA HIS A 711 -4.54 -1.72 32.28
C HIS A 711 -5.14 -0.42 32.80
N LYS A 712 -6.11 0.15 32.12
CA LYS A 712 -6.81 1.36 32.55
C LYS A 712 -7.61 1.17 33.81
N LYS A 713 -8.26 0.00 33.97
CA LYS A 713 -9.06 -0.33 35.17
C LYS A 713 -8.18 -0.71 36.35
N ASP A 714 -7.14 -1.48 36.13
CA ASP A 714 -6.20 -2.01 37.11
C ASP A 714 -4.82 -2.13 36.47
N ALA A 715 -3.96 -1.16 36.73
CA ALA A 715 -2.63 -1.06 36.14
C ALA A 715 -1.76 -2.30 36.45
N THR A 716 -1.88 -2.86 37.66
CA THR A 716 -1.11 -4.05 38.06
C THR A 716 -1.51 -5.27 37.24
N LYS A 717 -2.81 -5.54 37.11
CA LYS A 717 -3.33 -6.64 36.28
C LYS A 717 -3.04 -6.40 34.79
N GLY A 718 -3.02 -5.15 34.35
CA GLY A 718 -2.64 -4.78 33.00
C GLY A 718 -1.19 -5.13 32.69
N LEU A 719 -0.28 -4.84 33.61
CA LEU A 719 1.13 -5.23 33.49
C LEU A 719 1.31 -6.75 33.51
N GLU A 720 0.63 -7.47 34.43
CA GLU A 720 0.65 -8.93 34.47
C GLU A 720 0.17 -9.55 33.15
N LEU A 721 -0.87 -8.99 32.56
CA LEU A 721 -1.39 -9.44 31.24
C LEU A 721 -0.42 -9.07 30.11
N ALA A 722 0.20 -7.90 30.14
CA ALA A 722 1.21 -7.51 29.17
C ALA A 722 2.42 -8.46 29.20
N GLU A 723 2.86 -8.89 30.37
CA GLU A 723 3.93 -9.88 30.53
C GLU A 723 3.56 -11.26 29.97
N GLN A 724 2.29 -11.66 30.03
CA GLN A 724 1.83 -12.90 29.39
C GLN A 724 1.82 -12.81 27.85
N LEU A 725 1.57 -11.61 27.31
CA LEU A 725 1.43 -11.34 25.89
C LEU A 725 2.71 -10.86 25.21
N GLU A 726 3.77 -10.53 25.96
CA GLU A 726 5.03 -10.02 25.40
C GLU A 726 5.78 -11.01 24.47
N LYS A 727 5.40 -12.28 24.50
CA LYS A 727 5.98 -13.35 23.66
C LYS A 727 5.16 -13.66 22.42
N GLU A 728 4.02 -13.00 22.22
CA GLU A 728 3.23 -13.15 21.00
C GLU A 728 4.00 -12.56 19.80
N GLU A 729 3.84 -13.17 18.62
CA GLU A 729 4.49 -12.68 17.39
C GLU A 729 3.64 -11.59 16.67
N ASN A 730 2.46 -11.27 17.17
CA ASN A 730 1.56 -10.31 16.55
C ASN A 730 1.99 -8.86 16.83
N ALA A 731 2.26 -8.10 15.77
CA ALA A 731 2.72 -6.72 15.88
C ALA A 731 1.75 -5.79 16.63
N GLY A 732 0.43 -5.99 16.49
CA GLY A 732 -0.60 -5.19 17.18
C GLY A 732 -0.60 -5.43 18.68
N ILE A 733 -0.46 -6.68 19.11
CA ILE A 733 -0.30 -7.05 20.53
C ILE A 733 0.98 -6.45 21.08
N LEU A 734 2.12 -6.66 20.39
CA LEU A 734 3.41 -6.12 20.84
C LEU A 734 3.41 -4.60 20.93
N ALA A 735 2.72 -3.90 20.02
CA ALA A 735 2.57 -2.45 20.08
C ALA A 735 1.77 -2.01 21.31
N THR A 736 0.72 -2.75 21.69
CA THR A 736 -0.07 -2.44 22.89
C THR A 736 0.74 -2.73 24.17
N VAL A 737 1.46 -3.84 24.22
CA VAL A 737 2.38 -4.17 25.32
C VAL A 737 3.46 -3.09 25.45
N ALA A 738 4.08 -2.70 24.34
CA ALA A 738 5.09 -1.64 24.29
C ALA A 738 4.55 -0.30 24.82
N SER A 739 3.30 0.06 24.47
CA SER A 739 2.66 1.28 24.99
C SER A 739 2.47 1.22 26.52
N ILE A 740 2.10 0.08 27.07
CA ILE A 740 1.94 -0.13 28.51
C ILE A 740 3.28 -0.06 29.22
N TYR A 741 4.31 -0.74 28.69
CA TYR A 741 5.66 -0.66 29.26
C TYR A 741 6.27 0.73 29.17
N ALA A 742 5.99 1.47 28.09
CA ALA A 742 6.38 2.87 27.98
C ALA A 742 5.65 3.75 29.01
N ALA A 743 4.39 3.44 29.31
CA ALA A 743 3.62 4.14 30.34
C ALA A 743 4.14 3.82 31.76
N ASP A 744 4.47 2.56 32.05
CA ASP A 744 5.03 2.10 33.31
C ASP A 744 6.46 2.64 33.54
N GLY A 745 7.31 2.56 32.53
CA GLY A 745 8.68 3.09 32.58
C GLY A 745 9.68 2.22 33.35
N ASN A 746 9.37 0.94 33.61
CA ASN A 746 10.30 0.02 34.26
C ASN A 746 11.53 -0.26 33.38
N PRO A 747 12.78 0.12 33.81
CA PRO A 747 13.98 -0.02 33.00
C PRO A 747 14.31 -1.48 32.62
N GLU A 748 13.84 -2.47 33.37
CA GLU A 748 14.03 -3.89 33.08
C GLU A 748 13.37 -4.32 31.76
N LYS A 749 12.37 -3.57 31.27
CA LYS A 749 11.67 -3.82 30.01
C LYS A 749 12.43 -3.32 28.76
N GLN A 750 13.62 -2.73 28.90
CA GLN A 750 14.44 -2.30 27.76
C GLN A 750 14.71 -3.45 26.79
N ALA A 751 15.04 -4.62 27.29
CA ALA A 751 15.34 -5.80 26.48
C ALA A 751 14.15 -6.20 25.58
N PHE A 752 12.92 -6.12 26.08
CA PHE A 752 11.70 -6.36 25.30
C PHE A 752 11.63 -5.44 24.07
N PHE A 753 11.88 -4.13 24.24
CA PHE A 753 11.84 -3.20 23.11
C PHE A 753 12.91 -3.53 22.06
N GLU A 754 14.16 -3.77 22.50
CA GLU A 754 15.27 -4.06 21.58
C GLU A 754 15.07 -5.35 20.80
N GLU A 755 14.58 -6.41 21.46
CA GLU A 755 14.27 -7.68 20.82
C GLU A 755 13.08 -7.58 19.86
N SER A 756 11.99 -6.93 20.31
CA SER A 756 10.79 -6.75 19.49
C SER A 756 11.07 -5.91 18.25
N ILE A 757 11.86 -4.82 18.37
CA ILE A 757 12.27 -3.97 17.24
C ILE A 757 13.15 -4.75 16.25
N LYS A 758 14.07 -5.58 16.75
CA LYS A 758 14.93 -6.42 15.90
C LYS A 758 14.13 -7.39 15.03
N ASN A 759 13.06 -7.96 15.58
CA ASN A 759 12.24 -8.99 14.93
C ASN A 759 11.06 -8.44 14.12
N ALA A 760 10.70 -7.17 14.33
CA ALA A 760 9.57 -6.55 13.66
C ALA A 760 9.93 -5.95 12.30
N SER A 761 8.93 -5.84 11.42
CA SER A 761 9.01 -5.17 10.12
C SER A 761 7.86 -4.16 9.95
N GLY A 762 7.93 -3.30 8.94
CA GLY A 762 6.86 -2.43 8.51
C GLY A 762 6.26 -1.56 9.64
N PHE A 763 4.93 -1.47 9.66
CA PHE A 763 4.18 -0.66 10.63
C PHE A 763 4.30 -1.16 12.07
N GLY A 764 4.49 -2.47 12.27
CA GLY A 764 4.74 -3.03 13.59
C GLY A 764 6.02 -2.45 14.20
N LYS A 765 7.09 -2.42 13.41
CA LYS A 765 8.37 -1.82 13.81
C LYS A 765 8.26 -0.32 14.09
N TYR A 766 7.51 0.40 13.26
CA TYR A 766 7.21 1.82 13.47
C TYR A 766 6.54 2.07 14.83
N GLY A 767 5.50 1.30 15.15
CA GLY A 767 4.79 1.40 16.43
C GLY A 767 5.72 1.15 17.64
N LEU A 768 6.51 0.08 17.55
CA LEU A 768 7.49 -0.27 18.59
C LEU A 768 8.56 0.82 18.76
N MET A 769 9.09 1.38 17.68
CA MET A 769 10.07 2.47 17.73
C MET A 769 9.52 3.74 18.41
N ASN A 770 8.27 4.12 18.12
CA ASN A 770 7.62 5.25 18.80
C ASN A 770 7.44 4.99 20.29
N SER A 771 6.91 3.82 20.67
CA SER A 771 6.76 3.44 22.08
C SER A 771 8.10 3.35 22.79
N TYR A 772 9.15 2.90 22.09
CA TYR A 772 10.50 2.88 22.65
C TYR A 772 11.02 4.31 22.92
N GLY A 773 10.78 5.24 22.00
CA GLY A 773 11.07 6.66 22.25
C GLY A 773 10.34 7.23 23.47
N GLU A 774 9.07 6.92 23.65
CA GLU A 774 8.28 7.29 24.83
C GLU A 774 8.79 6.65 26.12
N PHE A 775 9.20 5.38 26.06
CA PHE A 775 9.83 4.67 27.16
C PHE A 775 11.12 5.37 27.58
N LEU A 776 12.02 5.65 26.63
CA LEU A 776 13.31 6.27 26.88
C LEU A 776 13.21 7.70 27.42
N ASP A 777 12.13 8.42 27.14
CA ASP A 777 11.85 9.74 27.70
C ASP A 777 11.74 9.72 29.25
N LYS A 778 11.43 8.57 29.84
CA LYS A 778 11.29 8.37 31.28
C LYS A 778 12.54 7.77 31.95
N GLN A 779 13.53 7.37 31.13
CA GLN A 779 14.68 6.63 31.63
C GLN A 779 15.84 7.53 32.04
N ASP A 780 16.71 6.94 32.87
CA ASP A 780 17.97 7.57 33.25
C ASP A 780 19.03 7.50 32.12
N PHE A 781 20.14 8.21 32.36
CA PHE A 781 21.26 8.30 31.43
C PHE A 781 21.79 6.91 30.95
N THR A 782 21.86 5.94 31.87
CA THR A 782 22.49 4.64 31.57
C THR A 782 21.63 3.80 30.61
N VAL A 783 20.30 3.85 30.77
CA VAL A 783 19.34 3.14 29.91
C VAL A 783 19.32 3.78 28.52
N VAL A 784 19.23 5.13 28.46
CA VAL A 784 19.23 5.86 27.18
C VAL A 784 20.53 5.64 26.40
N GLU A 785 21.68 5.64 27.07
CA GLU A 785 22.97 5.39 26.44
C GLU A 785 23.04 4.01 25.75
N LYS A 786 22.53 2.98 26.41
CA LYS A 786 22.46 1.63 25.84
C LYS A 786 21.51 1.54 24.63
N ALA A 787 20.48 2.36 24.60
CA ALA A 787 19.47 2.37 23.54
C ALA A 787 19.93 3.07 22.25
N LEU A 788 20.91 4.00 22.33
CA LEU A 788 21.36 4.79 21.18
C LEU A 788 21.73 3.95 19.95
N PRO A 789 22.49 2.85 20.06
CA PRO A 789 22.80 2.02 18.91
C PRO A 789 21.56 1.48 18.18
N THR A 790 20.55 1.01 18.93
CA THR A 790 19.28 0.52 18.35
C THR A 790 18.53 1.63 17.62
N LEU A 791 18.45 2.84 18.18
CA LEU A 791 17.82 3.98 17.54
C LEU A 791 18.55 4.38 16.26
N VAL A 792 19.88 4.46 16.31
CA VAL A 792 20.72 4.85 15.16
C VAL A 792 20.62 3.81 14.05
N GLU A 793 20.77 2.52 14.35
CA GLU A 793 20.69 1.44 13.37
C GLU A 793 19.35 1.44 12.61
N ASN A 794 18.24 1.60 13.34
CA ASN A 794 16.91 1.62 12.73
C ASN A 794 16.53 2.96 12.09
N SER A 795 17.36 4.00 12.24
CA SER A 795 17.18 5.30 11.58
C SER A 795 18.07 5.49 10.36
N LYS A 796 18.99 4.57 10.07
CA LYS A 796 19.97 4.63 8.97
C LYS A 796 19.48 3.95 7.68
N GLY A 797 20.15 4.29 6.58
CA GLY A 797 20.20 3.52 5.34
C GLY A 797 18.96 3.64 4.46
N THR A 798 18.69 2.58 3.71
CA THR A 798 17.59 2.48 2.72
C THR A 798 16.33 1.84 3.29
N GLY A 799 16.23 1.64 4.61
CA GLY A 799 15.07 1.07 5.27
C GLY A 799 13.81 1.93 5.13
N ILE A 800 12.66 1.36 5.52
CA ILE A 800 11.34 1.98 5.40
C ILE A 800 11.37 3.38 6.07
N TRP A 801 11.09 4.40 5.30
CA TRP A 801 11.26 5.81 5.68
C TRP A 801 10.55 6.20 6.97
N PHE A 802 9.32 5.70 7.20
CA PHE A 802 8.56 6.03 8.41
C PHE A 802 9.12 5.36 9.68
N VAL A 803 9.74 4.18 9.56
CA VAL A 803 10.47 3.52 10.67
C VAL A 803 11.70 4.35 11.03
N ARG A 804 12.47 4.77 10.03
CA ARG A 804 13.64 5.64 10.20
C ARG A 804 13.25 6.96 10.85
N MET A 805 12.13 7.54 10.42
CA MET A 805 11.57 8.76 10.97
C MET A 805 11.21 8.62 12.46
N ALA A 806 10.68 7.48 12.90
CA ALA A 806 10.34 7.26 14.31
C ALA A 806 11.59 7.31 15.21
N GLY A 807 12.68 6.65 14.81
CA GLY A 807 13.94 6.70 15.54
C GLY A 807 14.57 8.10 15.52
N LEU A 808 14.57 8.76 14.37
CA LEU A 808 15.06 10.13 14.23
C LEU A 808 14.28 11.12 15.13
N ASN A 809 12.95 11.06 15.12
CA ASN A 809 12.10 11.90 15.97
C ASN A 809 12.39 11.68 17.46
N SER A 810 12.64 10.45 17.88
CA SER A 810 13.01 10.14 19.26
C SER A 810 14.33 10.81 19.64
N LEU A 811 15.36 10.74 18.78
CA LEU A 811 16.65 11.40 19.01
C LEU A 811 16.53 12.93 19.04
N ILE A 812 15.77 13.53 18.12
CA ILE A 812 15.52 14.99 18.09
C ILE A 812 14.81 15.44 19.36
N LYS A 813 13.77 14.72 19.78
CA LYS A 813 13.04 15.02 21.02
C LYS A 813 13.93 14.94 22.25
N MET A 814 14.78 13.92 22.33
CA MET A 814 15.73 13.76 23.43
C MET A 814 16.79 14.89 23.46
N LYS A 815 17.32 15.31 22.28
CA LYS A 815 18.21 16.48 22.19
C LYS A 815 17.55 17.73 22.73
N ALA A 816 16.33 18.04 22.27
CA ALA A 816 15.59 19.22 22.70
C ALA A 816 15.34 19.22 24.22
N LYS A 817 14.91 18.07 24.77
CA LYS A 817 14.71 17.88 26.21
C LYS A 817 16.00 18.14 27.01
N ASN A 818 17.12 17.57 26.57
CA ASN A 818 18.40 17.74 27.24
C ASN A 818 18.92 19.18 27.14
N THR A 819 18.72 19.87 26.02
CA THR A 819 19.09 21.27 25.84
C THR A 819 18.32 22.16 26.85
N ASN A 820 17.00 21.98 26.93
CA ASN A 820 16.16 22.69 27.91
C ASN A 820 16.56 22.37 29.36
N ALA A 821 16.87 21.10 29.66
CA ALA A 821 17.32 20.70 30.99
C ALA A 821 18.67 21.35 31.38
N ILE A 822 19.60 21.45 30.45
CA ILE A 822 20.90 22.14 30.64
C ILE A 822 20.69 23.61 30.94
N GLU A 823 19.79 24.30 30.25
CA GLU A 823 19.48 25.71 30.53
C GLU A 823 18.86 25.89 31.90
N GLN A 824 17.90 25.05 32.28
CA GLN A 824 17.26 25.08 33.60
C GLN A 824 18.26 24.80 34.73
N LEU A 825 19.09 23.76 34.58
CA LEU A 825 20.11 23.41 35.56
C LEU A 825 21.16 24.52 35.74
N ASN A 826 21.56 25.20 34.67
CA ASN A 826 22.46 26.36 34.77
C ASN A 826 21.80 27.54 35.50
N ALA A 827 20.50 27.81 35.23
CA ALA A 827 19.76 28.87 35.90
C ALA A 827 19.56 28.60 37.40
N GLU A 828 19.31 27.32 37.76
CA GLU A 828 19.16 26.88 39.15
C GLU A 828 20.49 26.94 39.89
N LEU A 829 21.57 26.46 39.24
CA LEU A 829 22.91 26.51 39.81
C LEU A 829 23.37 27.96 40.13
N ALA A 830 23.00 28.92 39.27
CA ALA A 830 23.30 30.34 39.52
C ALA A 830 22.57 30.95 40.73
N LYS A 831 21.43 30.38 41.13
CA LYS A 831 20.58 30.82 42.24
C LYS A 831 20.85 30.07 43.57
N THR A 832 21.50 28.91 43.49
CA THR A 832 21.74 28.02 44.64
C THR A 832 22.93 28.53 45.43
N GLU A 833 22.79 28.69 46.75
CA GLU A 833 23.89 29.13 47.65
C GLU A 833 24.50 27.93 48.41
N ASP A 834 23.71 26.88 48.66
CA ASP A 834 24.16 25.68 49.40
C ASP A 834 25.15 24.85 48.56
N ASN A 835 26.33 24.54 49.18
CA ASN A 835 27.42 23.84 48.50
C ASN A 835 27.08 22.38 48.14
N ALA A 836 26.34 21.68 49.00
CA ALA A 836 25.94 20.30 48.74
C ALA A 836 24.91 20.22 47.58
N ALA A 837 23.97 21.16 47.53
CA ALA A 837 23.04 21.31 46.45
C ALA A 837 23.75 21.69 45.12
N LYS A 838 24.74 22.60 45.16
CA LYS A 838 25.58 22.94 43.99
C LYS A 838 26.32 21.72 43.43
N GLU A 839 26.90 20.90 44.29
CA GLU A 839 27.63 19.71 43.88
C GLU A 839 26.67 18.70 43.16
N LYS A 840 25.49 18.49 43.71
CA LYS A 840 24.45 17.64 43.09
C LYS A 840 23.99 18.18 41.72
N LEU A 841 23.72 19.50 41.64
CA LEU A 841 23.32 20.15 40.37
C LEU A 841 24.43 20.07 39.32
N ASN A 842 25.70 20.31 39.72
CA ASN A 842 26.84 20.19 38.81
C ASN A 842 27.02 18.77 38.28
N LYS A 843 26.82 17.74 39.12
CA LYS A 843 26.87 16.34 38.69
C LYS A 843 25.77 16.06 37.66
N THR A 844 24.51 16.46 37.93
CA THR A 844 23.39 16.28 37.01
C THR A 844 23.62 17.04 35.72
N LEU A 845 24.10 18.29 35.78
CA LEU A 845 24.42 19.09 34.59
C LEU A 845 25.50 18.44 33.73
N SER A 846 26.55 17.89 34.34
CA SER A 846 27.63 17.20 33.65
C SER A 846 27.12 15.94 32.94
N GLN A 847 26.27 15.15 33.59
CA GLN A 847 25.64 13.96 33.03
C GLN A 847 24.71 14.32 31.83
N THR A 848 23.86 15.35 32.00
CA THR A 848 22.97 15.80 30.93
C THR A 848 23.73 16.32 29.71
N LYS A 849 24.83 17.10 29.96
CA LYS A 849 25.69 17.57 28.85
C LYS A 849 26.38 16.42 28.13
N ALA A 850 26.87 15.41 28.86
CA ALA A 850 27.50 14.23 28.24
C ALA A 850 26.52 13.43 27.39
N MET A 851 25.26 13.26 27.86
CA MET A 851 24.20 12.62 27.09
C MET A 851 23.84 13.43 25.85
N ASN A 852 23.65 14.74 26.00
CA ASN A 852 23.33 15.58 24.86
C ASN A 852 24.39 15.48 23.75
N LEU A 853 25.68 15.43 24.14
CA LEU A 853 26.76 15.24 23.17
C LEU A 853 26.64 13.91 22.42
N LYS A 854 26.35 12.81 23.11
CA LYS A 854 26.16 11.49 22.47
C LYS A 854 24.98 11.46 21.50
N ILE A 855 23.88 12.14 21.83
CA ILE A 855 22.73 12.27 20.94
C ILE A 855 23.08 13.12 19.71
N VAL A 856 23.85 14.22 19.92
CA VAL A 856 24.35 15.05 18.81
C VAL A 856 25.28 14.24 17.89
N ASP A 857 26.15 13.40 18.45
CA ASP A 857 27.03 12.54 17.65
C ASP A 857 26.20 11.50 16.86
N ALA A 858 25.18 10.91 17.47
CA ALA A 858 24.22 10.01 16.77
C ALA A 858 23.48 10.72 15.62
N LEU A 859 23.02 11.97 15.83
CA LEU A 859 22.37 12.75 14.77
C LEU A 859 23.34 13.10 13.63
N LYS A 860 24.61 13.39 13.92
CA LYS A 860 25.63 13.61 12.89
C LYS A 860 25.90 12.36 12.07
N GLU A 861 26.00 11.20 12.72
CA GLU A 861 26.14 9.92 12.05
C GLU A 861 24.97 9.64 11.10
N LEU A 862 23.73 9.97 11.50
CA LEU A 862 22.56 9.89 10.64
C LEU A 862 22.60 10.92 9.50
N GLN A 863 23.08 12.16 9.76
CA GLN A 863 23.22 13.19 8.73
C GLN A 863 24.13 12.77 7.58
N GLU A 864 25.25 12.10 7.91
CA GLU A 864 26.21 11.59 6.92
C GLU A 864 25.63 10.45 6.08
N ALA A 865 24.80 9.61 6.69
CA ALA A 865 24.20 8.43 6.05
C ALA A 865 22.90 8.73 5.31
N GLU A 866 22.26 9.90 5.53
CA GLU A 866 20.91 10.20 5.04
C GLU A 866 20.93 10.71 3.60
N THR A 867 20.16 10.05 2.73
CA THR A 867 19.99 10.43 1.32
C THR A 867 18.65 11.15 1.05
N ASN A 868 17.66 11.00 1.93
CA ASN A 868 16.38 11.68 1.79
C ASN A 868 16.50 13.16 2.19
N GLY A 869 16.25 14.07 1.24
CA GLY A 869 16.43 15.51 1.45
C GLY A 869 15.58 16.11 2.56
N ASN A 870 14.36 15.60 2.80
CA ASN A 870 13.47 16.09 3.87
C ASN A 870 13.96 15.64 5.24
N MET A 871 14.37 14.39 5.38
CA MET A 871 14.94 13.88 6.63
C MET A 871 16.26 14.58 6.95
N LYS A 872 17.10 14.83 5.94
CA LYS A 872 18.36 15.55 6.10
C LYS A 872 18.13 16.97 6.63
N LYS A 873 17.15 17.71 6.07
CA LYS A 873 16.75 19.03 6.58
C LYS A 873 16.28 19.00 8.03
N MET A 874 15.56 17.95 8.46
CA MET A 874 15.14 17.79 9.85
C MET A 874 16.34 17.57 10.78
N ILE A 875 17.32 16.77 10.34
CA ILE A 875 18.54 16.55 11.11
C ILE A 875 19.34 17.86 11.20
N ASP A 876 19.48 18.57 10.09
CA ASP A 876 20.18 19.89 10.04
C ASP A 876 19.56 20.88 11.03
N GLY A 877 18.22 21.06 10.97
CA GLY A 877 17.52 21.91 11.91
C GLY A 877 17.57 21.44 13.36
N ALA A 878 17.75 20.14 13.61
CA ALA A 878 17.94 19.63 14.95
C ALA A 878 19.38 19.84 15.45
N LEU A 879 20.37 19.90 14.57
CA LEU A 879 21.78 20.13 14.92
C LEU A 879 22.10 21.61 15.16
N GLU A 880 21.40 22.54 14.51
CA GLU A 880 21.41 23.99 14.80
C GLU A 880 20.87 24.27 16.21
#